data_9c465fedf6bfdcf31d0f1ef1f516fff2
#
_entry.id   9c465fedf6bfdcf31d0f1ef1f516fff2
#
_cell.length_a   1.000
_cell.length_b   1.000
_cell.length_c   1.000
_cell.angle_alpha   90.00
_cell.angle_beta   90.00
_cell.angle_gamma   90.00
#
_symmetry.space_group_name_H-M   'P 1'
#
loop_
_entity.id
_entity.type
_entity.pdbx_description
1 polymer ?
#
loop_
_entity_poly.entity_id
_entity_poly.type
_entity_poly.pdbx_seq_one_letter_code
_entity_poly.pdbx_strand_id
1 'polypeptide(L)'
;MKFLKQNWILPAAVAALVAACGGGGGGGGSTSNLPPVTGATKTMFVTGAISGFGSVIVNGVHYESDSATVTLEGRSGTVDQLEVGEVIHLEAEVDSQGNAHAKSIDQERLGQGIVQAVDVAAGTLTIAGQVIQVDNETSFDDSIPGGSLAGIAVGDRIEVHGFASASGDSRATRIEQADAGDAEVELTGPVSSLDTVAKRFTIGTQVVDYATAMLEGFPASGPVAGDVVEVKGTTILADGALQAVEVQKEDGGFDGVSGDGGELEGLVTRFVSATDFDVAGQQVTTTGSTSFVGGTAADLELDAKVEVEGKLDASGALVAAKVVFKLASSIKLAASVEAVDATAGTLRVLGVTFVVTADTRNEDNESDDHFFSLADVHVGDWVELSGYPDPAGTGKIIATRLERDDPQSEVELRGPADQLAAPAFKIIGVNVETTASTTFEDSEGDNSAISAADFFARAGGQIVDVEGTWNGASLLADKAGIEHQDDGSITPPPPPGGTNRAPVANAGSARSVTVSTTVTLDGRASSDPDGNPITFAWTLQAPVGSTAALSGAGTSQPTFVADVAGAYTASLTVSDGSLDGTASVVITASVVPPPPPAIDGAALYGQKCQGCHGPIAPIFSRNARTASNIQAAINSNKGGMGSLSALTTAEVQAIADAIRAANP
;
A
#
# COMPACT_ATOMS: atom_id res chain seq x y z
N MET A 1 -20.70 48.33 12.90
CA MET A 1 -19.73 48.99 13.80
C MET A 1 -18.39 48.33 13.51
N LYS A 2 -17.41 49.08 13.09
CA LYS A 2 -16.08 48.61 12.72
C LYS A 2 -15.34 48.19 13.98
N PHE A 3 -14.83 46.96 14.04
CA PHE A 3 -13.81 46.56 15.01
C PHE A 3 -12.48 46.40 14.30
N LEU A 4 -11.48 47.04 14.87
CA LEU A 4 -10.11 47.15 14.37
C LEU A 4 -9.41 45.78 14.54
N LYS A 5 -8.77 45.32 13.48
CA LYS A 5 -7.75 44.28 13.53
C LYS A 5 -6.53 44.84 14.29
N GLN A 6 -6.19 44.20 15.38
CA GLN A 6 -4.98 44.52 16.15
C GLN A 6 -3.90 43.50 15.74
N ASN A 7 -2.94 44.01 14.96
CA ASN A 7 -1.76 43.25 14.57
C ASN A 7 -0.93 42.88 15.80
N TRP A 8 -0.82 41.62 16.08
CA TRP A 8 0.20 41.09 17.00
C TRP A 8 1.38 40.60 16.15
N ILE A 9 2.49 41.32 16.27
CA ILE A 9 3.77 40.90 15.74
C ILE A 9 4.37 39.96 16.78
N LEU A 10 4.48 38.67 16.47
CA LEU A 10 5.29 37.74 17.21
C LEU A 10 6.74 37.81 16.72
N PRO A 11 7.73 37.79 17.61
CA PRO A 11 9.13 37.85 17.20
C PRO A 11 9.57 36.49 16.65
N ALA A 12 10.16 36.52 15.46
CA ALA A 12 10.83 35.38 14.86
C ALA A 12 11.91 34.82 15.80
N ALA A 13 11.73 33.56 16.20
CA ALA A 13 12.78 32.80 16.85
C ALA A 13 13.74 32.29 15.78
N VAL A 14 14.92 32.90 15.73
CA VAL A 14 16.05 32.50 14.90
C VAL A 14 16.58 31.16 15.47
N ALA A 15 16.30 30.04 14.82
CA ALA A 15 17.00 28.80 15.08
C ALA A 15 18.33 28.80 14.31
N ALA A 16 19.43 29.01 15.04
CA ALA A 16 20.78 28.91 14.50
C ALA A 16 21.15 27.42 14.33
N LEU A 17 21.39 27.00 13.08
CA LEU A 17 22.05 25.73 12.76
C LEU A 17 23.49 25.74 13.27
N VAL A 18 23.79 24.87 14.23
CA VAL A 18 25.17 24.49 14.54
C VAL A 18 25.43 23.10 13.97
N ALA A 19 26.16 23.05 12.86
CA ALA A 19 26.77 21.83 12.39
C ALA A 19 27.87 21.41 13.36
N ALA A 20 27.67 20.31 14.12
CA ALA A 20 28.74 19.67 14.88
C ALA A 20 28.66 18.16 14.67
N CYS A 21 29.66 17.59 14.04
CA CYS A 21 30.02 16.18 14.10
C CYS A 21 30.34 15.78 15.54
N GLY A 22 29.74 14.69 16.03
CA GLY A 22 30.23 13.99 17.24
C GLY A 22 29.14 13.38 18.09
N GLY A 23 29.00 12.10 18.00
CA GLY A 23 28.50 11.03 18.83
C GLY A 23 27.59 11.29 20.03
N GLY A 24 26.51 10.52 20.09
CA GLY A 24 25.87 10.07 21.34
C GLY A 24 24.45 10.53 21.58
N GLY A 25 23.50 9.66 21.34
CA GLY A 25 22.27 9.36 22.09
C GLY A 25 21.34 10.51 22.51
N GLY A 26 20.12 10.49 21.99
CA GLY A 26 19.03 11.25 22.57
C GLY A 26 17.91 11.48 21.54
N GLY A 27 16.73 10.92 21.80
CA GLY A 27 15.55 11.03 20.97
C GLY A 27 15.19 12.48 20.64
N GLY A 28 15.00 12.73 19.40
CA GLY A 28 14.52 13.99 18.88
C GLY A 28 13.52 13.70 17.80
N GLY A 29 12.32 14.26 17.94
CA GLY A 29 11.33 14.24 16.90
C GLY A 29 11.92 14.68 15.58
N SER A 30 11.67 13.95 14.53
CA SER A 30 12.06 14.31 13.16
C SER A 30 11.35 15.59 12.76
N THR A 31 12.00 16.73 12.96
CA THR A 31 11.72 17.86 12.10
C THR A 31 12.39 17.53 10.77
N SER A 32 11.61 17.26 9.73
CA SER A 32 12.10 17.23 8.36
C SER A 32 12.58 18.63 7.98
N ASN A 33 13.80 18.97 8.40
CA ASN A 33 14.45 20.17 7.92
C ASN A 33 14.93 19.86 6.50
N LEU A 34 14.21 20.38 5.52
CA LEU A 34 14.69 20.44 4.15
C LEU A 34 16.10 21.06 4.16
N PRO A 35 17.09 20.43 3.49
CA PRO A 35 18.46 20.93 3.54
C PRO A 35 18.53 22.34 2.99
N PRO A 36 19.21 23.31 3.68
CA PRO A 36 19.32 24.69 3.26
C PRO A 36 19.94 24.79 1.85
N VAL A 37 19.27 25.50 0.97
CA VAL A 37 19.66 25.64 -0.43
C VAL A 37 20.52 26.89 -0.60
N THR A 38 21.76 26.73 -1.06
CA THR A 38 22.59 27.88 -1.48
C THR A 38 22.31 28.19 -2.95
N GLY A 39 21.54 29.24 -3.22
CA GLY A 39 21.24 29.72 -4.58
C GLY A 39 19.77 29.46 -4.95
N ALA A 40 19.30 29.86 -6.08
CA ALA A 40 17.92 29.81 -6.60
C ALA A 40 16.92 28.85 -5.93
N THR A 41 15.64 29.24 -5.85
CA THR A 41 14.52 28.39 -5.42
C THR A 41 14.60 27.02 -6.07
N LYS A 42 14.28 25.96 -5.33
CA LYS A 42 14.18 24.60 -5.86
C LYS A 42 12.73 24.16 -5.93
N THR A 43 12.38 23.54 -7.04
CA THR A 43 11.10 22.85 -7.16
C THR A 43 11.12 21.58 -6.33
N MET A 44 10.01 21.29 -5.67
CA MET A 44 9.75 20.10 -4.89
C MET A 44 8.36 19.58 -5.24
N PHE A 45 8.27 18.30 -5.50
CA PHE A 45 7.03 17.58 -5.74
C PHE A 45 6.71 16.75 -4.51
N VAL A 46 5.47 16.79 -4.08
CA VAL A 46 5.03 16.15 -2.84
C VAL A 46 3.74 15.39 -3.09
N THR A 47 3.67 14.18 -2.59
CA THR A 47 2.44 13.40 -2.51
C THR A 47 2.27 12.88 -1.10
N GLY A 48 1.08 13.01 -0.54
CA GLY A 48 0.78 12.50 0.78
C GLY A 48 -0.57 12.96 1.30
N ALA A 49 -0.97 12.43 2.44
CA ALA A 49 -2.19 12.83 3.11
C ALA A 49 -1.95 14.12 3.91
N ILE A 50 -2.94 15.02 3.87
CA ILE A 50 -2.93 16.25 4.70
C ILE A 50 -3.00 15.84 6.18
N SER A 51 -2.07 16.37 6.97
CA SER A 51 -2.03 16.14 8.42
C SER A 51 -2.54 17.32 9.25
N GLY A 52 -2.75 18.49 8.64
CA GLY A 52 -3.27 19.67 9.32
C GLY A 52 -3.13 20.93 8.51
N PHE A 53 -3.65 22.02 9.08
CA PHE A 53 -3.69 23.35 8.45
C PHE A 53 -3.07 24.43 9.33
N GLY A 54 -3.01 25.63 8.80
CA GLY A 54 -2.24 26.78 9.31
C GLY A 54 -1.21 27.26 8.27
N SER A 55 -0.87 26.40 7.42
CA SER A 55 -0.36 26.17 6.07
C SER A 55 -0.82 24.75 5.75
N VAL A 56 -0.79 24.30 4.51
CA VAL A 56 -1.08 22.88 4.24
C VAL A 56 0.11 22.06 4.76
N ILE A 57 -0.16 21.08 5.62
CA ILE A 57 0.88 20.21 6.21
C ILE A 57 0.76 18.83 5.58
N VAL A 58 1.83 18.39 4.94
CA VAL A 58 1.94 17.04 4.33
C VAL A 58 3.29 16.45 4.68
N ASN A 59 3.33 15.17 5.06
CA ASN A 59 4.57 14.47 5.44
C ASN A 59 5.39 15.24 6.49
N GLY A 60 4.72 15.94 7.42
CA GLY A 60 5.35 16.73 8.46
C GLY A 60 5.98 18.06 8.02
N VAL A 61 5.80 18.47 6.76
CA VAL A 61 6.31 19.73 6.21
C VAL A 61 5.17 20.71 6.02
N HIS A 62 5.42 21.98 6.40
CA HIS A 62 4.49 23.09 6.23
C HIS A 62 4.71 23.76 4.87
N TYR A 63 3.65 23.83 4.06
CA TYR A 63 3.63 24.47 2.74
C TYR A 63 2.75 25.70 2.79
N GLU A 64 3.34 26.90 2.72
CA GLU A 64 2.63 28.16 2.59
C GLU A 64 1.74 28.13 1.34
N SER A 65 0.42 28.20 1.51
CA SER A 65 -0.55 27.92 0.44
C SER A 65 -1.38 29.13 -0.01
N ASP A 66 -1.17 30.32 0.58
CA ASP A 66 -1.94 31.55 0.30
C ASP A 66 -2.07 31.93 -1.19
N SER A 67 -1.12 31.51 -2.02
CA SER A 67 -1.07 31.84 -3.46
C SER A 67 -1.13 30.59 -4.37
N ALA A 68 -1.37 29.43 -3.79
CA ALA A 68 -1.44 28.18 -4.54
C ALA A 68 -2.67 28.16 -5.47
N THR A 69 -2.52 27.53 -6.63
CA THR A 69 -3.66 27.13 -7.43
C THR A 69 -4.15 25.79 -6.87
N VAL A 70 -5.42 25.72 -6.49
CA VAL A 70 -6.02 24.50 -5.94
C VAL A 70 -6.96 23.89 -6.96
N THR A 71 -6.81 22.61 -7.20
CA THR A 71 -7.69 21.79 -8.04
C THR A 71 -8.24 20.66 -7.18
N LEU A 72 -9.55 20.49 -7.20
CA LEU A 72 -10.29 19.43 -6.52
C LEU A 72 -10.98 18.59 -7.61
N GLU A 73 -10.57 17.36 -7.81
CA GLU A 73 -11.11 16.49 -8.85
C GLU A 73 -11.15 17.17 -10.25
N GLY A 74 -10.04 17.77 -10.65
CA GLY A 74 -9.94 18.49 -11.91
C GLY A 74 -10.71 19.82 -11.98
N ARG A 75 -11.33 20.28 -10.88
CA ARG A 75 -12.10 21.52 -10.79
C ARG A 75 -11.34 22.56 -9.96
N SER A 76 -11.44 23.83 -10.31
CA SER A 76 -10.83 24.90 -9.50
C SER A 76 -11.47 24.97 -8.12
N GLY A 77 -10.66 24.91 -7.08
CA GLY A 77 -11.03 25.00 -5.68
C GLY A 77 -10.24 26.04 -4.89
N THR A 78 -10.32 25.96 -3.57
CA THR A 78 -9.58 26.78 -2.59
C THR A 78 -9.04 25.90 -1.47
N VAL A 79 -8.02 26.37 -0.76
CA VAL A 79 -7.43 25.66 0.38
C VAL A 79 -8.45 25.37 1.49
N ASP A 80 -9.43 26.26 1.69
CA ASP A 80 -10.49 26.11 2.70
C ASP A 80 -11.48 24.96 2.39
N GLN A 81 -11.34 24.30 1.26
CA GLN A 81 -12.16 23.15 0.85
C GLN A 81 -11.40 21.82 1.00
N LEU A 82 -10.13 21.88 1.33
CA LEU A 82 -9.32 20.70 1.60
C LEU A 82 -9.52 20.27 3.05
N GLU A 83 -9.50 18.95 3.30
CA GLU A 83 -9.71 18.38 4.61
C GLU A 83 -8.52 17.51 5.06
N VAL A 84 -8.38 17.32 6.37
CA VAL A 84 -7.38 16.42 6.95
C VAL A 84 -7.63 14.98 6.47
N GLY A 85 -6.58 14.30 6.06
CA GLY A 85 -6.66 12.94 5.54
C GLY A 85 -6.86 12.83 4.04
N GLU A 86 -7.22 13.90 3.32
CA GLU A 86 -7.21 13.89 1.86
C GLU A 86 -5.77 13.72 1.33
N VAL A 87 -5.63 12.95 0.27
CA VAL A 87 -4.36 12.79 -0.44
C VAL A 87 -4.25 13.86 -1.50
N ILE A 88 -3.12 14.55 -1.52
CA ILE A 88 -2.86 15.62 -2.49
C ILE A 88 -1.53 15.42 -3.20
N HIS A 89 -1.46 15.94 -4.42
CA HIS A 89 -0.24 16.18 -5.18
C HIS A 89 0.08 17.67 -5.16
N LEU A 90 1.28 18.02 -4.73
CA LEU A 90 1.67 19.40 -4.51
C LEU A 90 2.98 19.72 -5.21
N GLU A 91 3.02 20.80 -6.00
CA GLU A 91 4.26 21.43 -6.45
C GLU A 91 4.59 22.62 -5.56
N ALA A 92 5.80 22.65 -5.01
CA ALA A 92 6.28 23.75 -4.18
C ALA A 92 7.61 24.31 -4.65
N GLU A 93 7.87 25.57 -4.25
CA GLU A 93 9.20 26.16 -4.29
C GLU A 93 9.76 26.29 -2.88
N VAL A 94 10.97 25.78 -2.68
CA VAL A 94 11.71 25.93 -1.43
C VAL A 94 12.71 27.07 -1.58
N ASP A 95 12.60 28.09 -0.71
CA ASP A 95 13.47 29.25 -0.71
C ASP A 95 14.85 28.94 -0.08
N SER A 96 15.77 29.91 -0.14
CA SER A 96 17.11 29.77 0.44
C SER A 96 17.14 29.70 1.98
N GLN A 97 16.01 29.94 2.64
CA GLN A 97 15.83 29.87 4.08
C GLN A 97 15.20 28.54 4.51
N GLY A 98 14.73 27.76 3.54
CA GLY A 98 14.07 26.47 3.77
C GLY A 98 12.55 26.57 3.91
N ASN A 99 11.93 27.73 3.64
CA ASN A 99 10.47 27.84 3.62
C ASN A 99 9.95 27.25 2.32
N ALA A 100 8.89 26.47 2.41
CA ALA A 100 8.23 25.85 1.27
C ALA A 100 6.94 26.60 0.93
N HIS A 101 6.79 26.98 -0.32
CA HIS A 101 5.64 27.71 -0.84
C HIS A 101 4.95 26.87 -1.91
N ALA A 102 3.71 26.45 -1.65
CA ALA A 102 2.92 25.71 -2.61
C ALA A 102 2.58 26.59 -3.83
N LYS A 103 2.75 26.03 -5.02
CA LYS A 103 2.35 26.63 -6.30
C LYS A 103 1.04 26.06 -6.81
N SER A 104 0.95 24.74 -6.82
CA SER A 104 -0.28 24.00 -7.12
C SER A 104 -0.53 22.96 -6.06
N ILE A 105 -1.80 22.68 -5.83
CA ILE A 105 -2.31 21.61 -4.98
C ILE A 105 -3.40 20.95 -5.77
N ASP A 106 -3.24 19.68 -6.09
CA ASP A 106 -4.21 18.85 -6.77
C ASP A 106 -4.68 17.76 -5.80
N GLN A 107 -5.97 17.78 -5.49
CA GLN A 107 -6.60 16.76 -4.64
C GLN A 107 -7.30 15.77 -5.55
N GLU A 108 -7.09 14.48 -5.26
CA GLU A 108 -7.66 13.35 -5.99
C GLU A 108 -8.24 12.33 -5.01
N ARG A 109 -9.31 11.68 -5.45
CA ARG A 109 -9.96 10.61 -4.72
C ARG A 109 -9.37 9.25 -5.07
N LEU A 110 -9.40 8.35 -4.11
CA LEU A 110 -9.16 6.93 -4.36
C LEU A 110 -10.37 6.29 -5.06
N GLY A 111 -11.56 6.78 -4.73
CA GLY A 111 -12.78 6.33 -5.38
C GLY A 111 -14.05 6.88 -4.75
N GLN A 112 -15.14 6.82 -5.52
CA GLN A 112 -16.48 7.22 -5.11
C GLN A 112 -17.51 6.21 -5.60
N GLY A 113 -18.50 5.91 -4.76
CA GLY A 113 -19.55 5.01 -5.19
C GLY A 113 -20.53 4.60 -4.12
N ILE A 114 -21.40 3.64 -4.48
CA ILE A 114 -22.35 3.05 -3.55
C ILE A 114 -21.67 1.92 -2.79
N VAL A 115 -21.81 1.95 -1.46
CA VAL A 115 -21.33 0.90 -0.56
C VAL A 115 -22.06 -0.41 -0.83
N GLN A 116 -21.33 -1.45 -1.16
CA GLN A 116 -21.84 -2.78 -1.48
C GLN A 116 -21.73 -3.74 -0.29
N ALA A 117 -20.69 -3.58 0.52
CA ALA A 117 -20.48 -4.35 1.75
C ALA A 117 -19.71 -3.50 2.77
N VAL A 118 -19.95 -3.77 4.04
CA VAL A 118 -19.19 -3.24 5.19
C VAL A 118 -18.92 -4.41 6.11
N ASP A 119 -17.67 -4.62 6.47
CA ASP A 119 -17.25 -5.58 7.48
C ASP A 119 -16.45 -4.83 8.55
N VAL A 120 -17.15 -4.48 9.63
CA VAL A 120 -16.57 -3.72 10.74
C VAL A 120 -15.49 -4.53 11.47
N ALA A 121 -15.65 -5.85 11.56
CA ALA A 121 -14.70 -6.72 12.24
C ALA A 121 -13.39 -6.86 11.43
N ALA A 122 -13.49 -6.95 10.10
CA ALA A 122 -12.32 -7.00 9.22
C ALA A 122 -11.75 -5.61 8.89
N GLY A 123 -12.41 -4.52 9.33
CA GLY A 123 -12.00 -3.15 8.97
C GLY A 123 -12.09 -2.87 7.47
N THR A 124 -13.10 -3.41 6.78
CA THR A 124 -13.21 -3.25 5.32
C THR A 124 -14.56 -2.72 4.88
N LEU A 125 -14.53 -1.99 3.78
CA LEU A 125 -15.73 -1.65 3.03
C LEU A 125 -15.52 -1.94 1.53
N THR A 126 -16.61 -2.15 0.79
CA THR A 126 -16.55 -2.37 -0.66
C THR A 126 -17.38 -1.32 -1.38
N ILE A 127 -16.74 -0.58 -2.28
CA ILE A 127 -17.40 0.34 -3.22
C ILE A 127 -17.08 -0.11 -4.65
N ALA A 128 -18.09 -0.18 -5.50
CA ALA A 128 -17.94 -0.53 -6.92
C ALA A 128 -16.98 -1.73 -7.15
N GLY A 129 -17.08 -2.78 -6.32
CA GLY A 129 -16.28 -4.00 -6.45
C GLY A 129 -14.83 -3.89 -6.00
N GLN A 130 -14.40 -2.75 -5.47
CA GLN A 130 -13.09 -2.53 -4.86
C GLN A 130 -13.20 -2.66 -3.35
N VAL A 131 -12.35 -3.48 -2.75
CA VAL A 131 -12.22 -3.59 -1.29
C VAL A 131 -11.27 -2.49 -0.80
N ILE A 132 -11.69 -1.80 0.25
CA ILE A 132 -10.94 -0.71 0.87
C ILE A 132 -10.73 -1.05 2.33
N GLN A 133 -9.47 -1.03 2.75
CA GLN A 133 -9.07 -1.19 4.13
C GLN A 133 -9.26 0.12 4.89
N VAL A 134 -9.85 0.01 6.07
CA VAL A 134 -10.12 1.11 6.99
C VAL A 134 -9.47 0.76 8.32
N ASP A 135 -8.64 1.63 8.82
CA ASP A 135 -7.89 1.42 10.05
C ASP A 135 -8.01 2.62 11.02
N ASN A 136 -7.26 2.59 12.12
CA ASN A 136 -7.28 3.64 13.14
C ASN A 136 -6.68 4.98 12.67
N GLU A 137 -6.11 5.02 11.46
CA GLU A 137 -5.58 6.23 10.84
C GLU A 137 -6.55 6.86 9.85
N THR A 138 -7.65 6.18 9.54
CA THR A 138 -8.70 6.71 8.65
C THR A 138 -9.49 7.78 9.38
N SER A 139 -9.53 9.00 8.83
CA SER A 139 -10.42 10.07 9.27
C SER A 139 -11.82 9.86 8.70
N PHE A 140 -12.83 10.22 9.47
CA PHE A 140 -14.23 10.19 9.03
C PHE A 140 -14.82 11.58 9.13
N ASP A 141 -15.46 12.03 8.07
CA ASP A 141 -16.19 13.28 8.08
C ASP A 141 -17.41 13.21 9.01
N ASP A 142 -17.83 14.36 9.58
CA ASP A 142 -19.00 14.50 10.45
C ASP A 142 -20.33 14.02 9.83
N SER A 143 -20.37 13.93 8.50
CA SER A 143 -21.51 13.34 7.78
C SER A 143 -21.66 11.83 8.03
N ILE A 144 -20.59 11.15 8.49
CA ILE A 144 -20.61 9.72 8.83
C ILE A 144 -21.04 9.54 10.29
N PRO A 145 -22.20 8.92 10.56
CA PRO A 145 -22.71 8.76 11.93
C PRO A 145 -21.72 8.04 12.84
N GLY A 146 -21.34 8.68 13.94
CA GLY A 146 -20.45 8.12 14.95
C GLY A 146 -18.98 8.07 14.53
N GLY A 147 -18.59 8.81 13.47
CA GLY A 147 -17.19 8.99 13.08
C GLY A 147 -16.42 7.67 12.86
N SER A 148 -17.09 6.63 12.33
CA SER A 148 -16.48 5.30 12.25
C SER A 148 -17.09 4.45 11.14
N LEU A 149 -16.38 3.37 10.75
CA LEU A 149 -16.86 2.39 9.79
C LEU A 149 -18.25 1.81 10.14
N ALA A 150 -18.57 1.69 11.44
CA ALA A 150 -19.88 1.20 11.89
C ALA A 150 -21.03 2.16 11.55
N GLY A 151 -20.76 3.44 11.29
CA GLY A 151 -21.74 4.41 10.85
C GLY A 151 -22.11 4.33 9.37
N ILE A 152 -21.40 3.52 8.59
CA ILE A 152 -21.61 3.36 7.14
C ILE A 152 -22.51 2.15 6.89
N ALA A 153 -23.54 2.33 6.07
CA ALA A 153 -24.47 1.26 5.70
C ALA A 153 -24.37 0.88 4.22
N VAL A 154 -24.68 -0.37 3.91
CA VAL A 154 -24.83 -0.81 2.51
C VAL A 154 -25.92 0.02 1.81
N GLY A 155 -25.56 0.62 0.71
CA GLY A 155 -26.41 1.52 -0.07
C GLY A 155 -26.10 3.00 0.13
N ASP A 156 -25.28 3.36 1.12
CA ASP A 156 -24.78 4.73 1.26
C ASP A 156 -23.89 5.06 0.07
N ARG A 157 -23.80 6.32 -0.26
CA ARG A 157 -22.88 6.82 -1.26
C ARG A 157 -21.76 7.56 -0.55
N ILE A 158 -20.55 7.09 -0.73
CA ILE A 158 -19.38 7.64 -0.06
C ILE A 158 -18.30 8.01 -1.06
N GLU A 159 -17.44 8.88 -0.60
CA GLU A 159 -16.20 9.32 -1.20
C GLU A 159 -15.05 8.86 -0.31
N VAL A 160 -13.97 8.36 -0.93
CA VAL A 160 -12.84 7.81 -0.21
C VAL A 160 -11.56 8.40 -0.76
N HIS A 161 -10.75 8.95 0.13
CA HIS A 161 -9.36 9.34 -0.14
C HIS A 161 -8.42 8.28 0.42
N GLY A 162 -7.26 8.12 -0.20
CA GLY A 162 -6.33 7.10 0.26
C GLY A 162 -5.30 6.69 -0.77
N PHE A 163 -4.68 5.54 -0.54
CA PHE A 163 -3.63 5.00 -1.38
C PHE A 163 -4.05 3.70 -2.05
N ALA A 164 -3.93 3.64 -3.38
CA ALA A 164 -4.16 2.43 -4.15
C ALA A 164 -3.07 1.39 -3.87
N SER A 165 -3.47 0.13 -3.71
CA SER A 165 -2.58 -1.01 -3.48
C SER A 165 -2.35 -1.79 -4.77
N ALA A 166 -1.19 -2.41 -4.90
CA ALA A 166 -0.86 -3.33 -5.99
C ALA A 166 -1.66 -4.64 -5.93
N SER A 167 -2.03 -5.09 -4.74
CA SER A 167 -2.85 -6.30 -4.52
C SER A 167 -4.32 -6.07 -4.81
N GLY A 168 -4.77 -4.80 -4.86
CA GLY A 168 -6.16 -4.39 -5.07
C GLY A 168 -6.90 -4.03 -3.78
N ASP A 169 -6.25 -4.17 -2.61
CA ASP A 169 -6.82 -3.81 -1.31
C ASP A 169 -6.29 -2.41 -0.93
N SER A 170 -6.95 -1.38 -1.45
CA SER A 170 -6.59 0.02 -1.23
C SER A 170 -6.81 0.43 0.23
N ARG A 171 -6.07 1.44 0.74
CA ARG A 171 -6.20 1.94 2.11
C ARG A 171 -6.81 3.33 2.14
N ALA A 172 -7.87 3.49 2.92
CA ALA A 172 -8.50 4.79 3.15
C ALA A 172 -7.65 5.65 4.10
N THR A 173 -7.57 6.93 3.80
CA THR A 173 -7.03 7.96 4.70
C THR A 173 -8.13 8.88 5.21
N ARG A 174 -9.21 9.07 4.41
CA ARG A 174 -10.43 9.79 4.79
C ARG A 174 -11.63 9.17 4.08
N ILE A 175 -12.77 9.15 4.77
CA ILE A 175 -14.07 8.73 4.23
C ILE A 175 -15.12 9.79 4.56
N GLU A 176 -15.91 10.16 3.54
CA GLU A 176 -17.00 11.12 3.70
C GLU A 176 -18.23 10.72 2.87
N GLN A 177 -19.37 11.34 3.14
CA GLN A 177 -20.54 11.15 2.30
C GLN A 177 -20.37 11.96 1.02
N ALA A 178 -20.54 11.30 -0.12
CA ALA A 178 -20.54 11.99 -1.40
C ALA A 178 -21.75 12.95 -1.52
N ASP A 179 -21.55 14.03 -2.26
CA ASP A 179 -22.56 15.07 -2.50
C ASP A 179 -23.91 14.51 -2.94
N ALA A 180 -24.99 15.04 -2.37
CA ALA A 180 -26.36 14.62 -2.70
C ALA A 180 -26.68 14.94 -4.17
N GLY A 181 -26.83 13.89 -4.98
CA GLY A 181 -27.16 14.00 -6.41
C GLY A 181 -25.96 13.75 -7.32
N ASP A 182 -24.77 13.61 -6.80
CA ASP A 182 -23.66 13.06 -7.56
C ASP A 182 -23.91 11.57 -7.85
N ALA A 183 -23.91 11.21 -9.12
CA ALA A 183 -24.12 9.83 -9.58
C ALA A 183 -22.82 9.20 -10.09
N GLU A 184 -21.71 9.90 -10.00
CA GLU A 184 -20.42 9.44 -10.49
C GLU A 184 -19.93 8.23 -9.68
N VAL A 185 -19.41 7.25 -10.38
CA VAL A 185 -18.66 6.14 -9.83
C VAL A 185 -17.24 6.32 -10.29
N GLU A 186 -16.34 6.37 -9.34
CA GLU A 186 -14.92 6.57 -9.56
C GLU A 186 -14.11 5.47 -8.87
N LEU A 187 -13.12 4.97 -9.57
CA LEU A 187 -12.28 3.86 -9.11
C LEU A 187 -10.84 4.10 -9.55
N THR A 188 -9.91 3.98 -8.63
CA THR A 188 -8.48 3.99 -8.94
C THR A 188 -7.84 2.66 -8.57
N GLY A 189 -7.15 2.04 -9.54
CA GLY A 189 -6.47 0.77 -9.28
C GLY A 189 -5.85 0.11 -10.51
N PRO A 190 -5.21 -1.04 -10.33
CA PRO A 190 -4.50 -1.73 -11.40
C PRO A 190 -5.46 -2.40 -12.39
N VAL A 191 -5.16 -2.21 -13.68
CA VAL A 191 -5.85 -2.90 -14.78
C VAL A 191 -5.56 -4.40 -14.72
N SER A 192 -6.59 -5.20 -14.57
CA SER A 192 -6.52 -6.67 -14.64
C SER A 192 -7.52 -7.23 -15.65
N SER A 193 -7.40 -8.52 -16.01
CA SER A 193 -8.33 -9.21 -16.92
C SER A 193 -8.61 -8.44 -18.24
N LEU A 194 -7.60 -7.78 -18.80
CA LEU A 194 -7.75 -6.89 -19.95
C LEU A 194 -8.14 -7.64 -21.23
N ASP A 195 -9.28 -7.30 -21.81
CA ASP A 195 -9.73 -7.71 -23.16
C ASP A 195 -9.73 -6.50 -24.11
N THR A 196 -8.68 -6.38 -24.90
CA THR A 196 -8.52 -5.28 -25.86
C THR A 196 -9.48 -5.34 -27.05
N VAL A 197 -10.14 -6.49 -27.29
CA VAL A 197 -11.14 -6.67 -28.37
C VAL A 197 -12.51 -6.25 -27.88
N ALA A 198 -12.93 -6.73 -26.71
CA ALA A 198 -14.17 -6.33 -26.06
C ALA A 198 -14.12 -4.92 -25.47
N LYS A 199 -12.91 -4.33 -25.35
CA LYS A 199 -12.68 -3.04 -24.69
C LYS A 199 -13.13 -3.06 -23.23
N ARG A 200 -12.71 -4.10 -22.50
CA ARG A 200 -13.04 -4.29 -21.09
C ARG A 200 -11.81 -4.69 -20.28
N PHE A 201 -11.78 -4.29 -19.02
CA PHE A 201 -10.83 -4.75 -18.01
C PHE A 201 -11.52 -4.80 -16.64
N THR A 202 -10.81 -5.23 -15.60
CA THR A 202 -11.30 -5.17 -14.22
C THR A 202 -10.36 -4.36 -13.34
N ILE A 203 -10.94 -3.62 -12.38
CA ILE A 203 -10.28 -3.07 -11.19
C ILE A 203 -10.92 -3.78 -9.99
N GLY A 204 -10.13 -4.48 -9.18
CA GLY A 204 -10.70 -5.38 -8.19
C GLY A 204 -11.65 -6.39 -8.84
N THR A 205 -12.92 -6.41 -8.42
CA THR A 205 -13.96 -7.23 -9.03
C THR A 205 -14.86 -6.49 -10.02
N GLN A 206 -14.74 -5.14 -10.12
CA GLN A 206 -15.53 -4.34 -11.03
C GLN A 206 -15.05 -4.49 -12.48
N VAL A 207 -15.97 -4.92 -13.35
CA VAL A 207 -15.73 -4.87 -14.80
C VAL A 207 -15.94 -3.45 -15.30
N VAL A 208 -14.98 -2.95 -16.07
CA VAL A 208 -15.02 -1.63 -16.73
C VAL A 208 -15.16 -1.82 -18.23
N ASP A 209 -16.15 -1.20 -18.84
CA ASP A 209 -16.34 -1.11 -20.29
C ASP A 209 -15.84 0.26 -20.77
N TYR A 210 -14.67 0.29 -21.42
CA TYR A 210 -14.04 1.52 -21.90
C TYR A 210 -14.19 1.75 -23.41
N ALA A 211 -15.16 1.06 -24.06
CA ALA A 211 -15.33 1.14 -25.51
C ALA A 211 -15.61 2.56 -26.03
N THR A 212 -16.24 3.41 -25.20
CA THR A 212 -16.60 4.80 -25.53
C THR A 212 -15.91 5.84 -24.66
N ALA A 213 -15.03 5.41 -23.76
CA ALA A 213 -14.33 6.29 -22.83
C ALA A 213 -13.29 7.17 -23.54
N MET A 214 -13.09 8.36 -23.00
CA MET A 214 -11.89 9.15 -23.25
C MET A 214 -10.72 8.44 -22.58
N LEU A 215 -9.60 8.29 -23.29
CA LEU A 215 -8.39 7.66 -22.77
C LEU A 215 -7.30 8.72 -22.67
N GLU A 216 -6.85 9.00 -21.44
CA GLU A 216 -5.79 9.97 -21.16
C GLU A 216 -4.52 9.27 -20.64
N GLY A 217 -3.34 9.81 -20.96
CA GLY A 217 -2.05 9.27 -20.51
C GLY A 217 -1.60 7.97 -21.19
N PHE A 218 -2.38 7.41 -22.10
CA PHE A 218 -2.06 6.13 -22.77
C PHE A 218 -1.37 6.30 -24.13
N PRO A 219 -0.52 5.35 -24.51
CA PRO A 219 -0.08 5.24 -25.91
C PRO A 219 -1.29 4.87 -26.81
N ALA A 220 -1.15 5.04 -28.12
CA ALA A 220 -2.21 4.73 -29.09
C ALA A 220 -2.72 3.26 -29.04
N SER A 221 -2.02 2.37 -28.35
CA SER A 221 -2.44 0.99 -28.09
C SER A 221 -3.52 0.87 -27.02
N GLY A 222 -3.73 1.92 -26.21
CA GLY A 222 -4.60 1.92 -25.02
C GLY A 222 -3.94 1.29 -23.79
N PRO A 223 -4.74 1.02 -22.74
CA PRO A 223 -4.25 0.46 -21.49
C PRO A 223 -3.61 -0.92 -21.65
N VAL A 224 -2.69 -1.24 -20.75
CA VAL A 224 -2.07 -2.57 -20.60
C VAL A 224 -2.31 -3.12 -19.21
N ALA A 225 -2.23 -4.44 -19.05
CA ALA A 225 -2.40 -5.06 -17.74
C ALA A 225 -1.31 -4.59 -16.78
N GLY A 226 -1.71 -4.18 -15.58
CA GLY A 226 -0.83 -3.63 -14.54
C GLY A 226 -0.71 -2.10 -14.57
N ASP A 227 -1.21 -1.38 -15.60
CA ASP A 227 -1.34 0.06 -15.51
C ASP A 227 -2.25 0.41 -14.32
N VAL A 228 -1.88 1.35 -13.48
CA VAL A 228 -2.79 1.97 -12.53
C VAL A 228 -3.59 3.02 -13.28
N VAL A 229 -4.90 2.99 -13.12
CA VAL A 229 -5.81 3.88 -13.85
C VAL A 229 -6.88 4.42 -12.92
N GLU A 230 -7.27 5.66 -13.14
CA GLU A 230 -8.51 6.22 -12.66
C GLU A 230 -9.60 6.00 -13.70
N VAL A 231 -10.79 5.64 -13.26
CA VAL A 231 -11.96 5.39 -14.12
C VAL A 231 -13.15 6.16 -13.59
N LYS A 232 -13.74 7.03 -14.42
CA LYS A 232 -14.96 7.77 -14.11
C LYS A 232 -16.12 7.32 -14.98
N GLY A 233 -17.31 7.16 -14.38
CA GLY A 233 -18.53 6.81 -15.09
C GLY A 233 -19.77 6.96 -14.22
N THR A 234 -20.95 7.01 -14.85
CA THR A 234 -22.22 7.18 -14.12
C THR A 234 -23.21 6.04 -14.37
N THR A 235 -22.86 5.10 -15.22
CA THR A 235 -23.80 4.07 -15.71
C THR A 235 -23.27 2.68 -15.45
N ILE A 236 -24.01 1.89 -14.69
CA ILE A 236 -23.80 0.44 -14.59
C ILE A 236 -24.65 -0.26 -15.65
N LEU A 237 -24.02 -1.02 -16.52
CA LEU A 237 -24.67 -1.78 -17.59
C LEU A 237 -25.45 -2.96 -17.02
N ALA A 238 -26.34 -3.55 -17.85
CA ALA A 238 -27.20 -4.67 -17.43
C ALA A 238 -26.43 -5.93 -16.99
N ASP A 239 -25.19 -6.07 -17.40
CA ASP A 239 -24.28 -7.16 -17.01
C ASP A 239 -23.37 -6.81 -15.81
N GLY A 240 -23.61 -5.63 -15.18
CA GLY A 240 -22.87 -5.16 -14.01
C GLY A 240 -21.59 -4.39 -14.33
N ALA A 241 -21.21 -4.23 -15.60
CA ALA A 241 -20.03 -3.47 -15.96
C ALA A 241 -20.26 -1.95 -15.78
N LEU A 242 -19.26 -1.24 -15.26
CA LEU A 242 -19.22 0.23 -15.26
C LEU A 242 -18.92 0.70 -16.70
N GLN A 243 -19.82 1.48 -17.28
CA GLN A 243 -19.55 2.16 -18.54
C GLN A 243 -18.69 3.39 -18.25
N ALA A 244 -17.41 3.29 -18.56
CA ALA A 244 -16.49 4.40 -18.38
C ALA A 244 -16.78 5.54 -19.36
N VAL A 245 -16.77 6.76 -18.83
CA VAL A 245 -16.75 8.01 -19.61
C VAL A 245 -15.31 8.44 -19.84
N GLU A 246 -14.48 8.23 -18.84
CA GLU A 246 -13.06 8.55 -18.84
C GLU A 246 -12.26 7.42 -18.22
N VAL A 247 -11.08 7.18 -18.76
CA VAL A 247 -10.05 6.34 -18.18
C VAL A 247 -8.74 7.10 -18.31
N GLN A 248 -8.18 7.49 -17.20
CA GLN A 248 -6.91 8.20 -17.12
C GLN A 248 -5.85 7.24 -16.58
N LYS A 249 -4.66 7.29 -17.16
CA LYS A 249 -3.54 6.55 -16.61
C LYS A 249 -2.92 7.34 -15.48
N GLU A 250 -2.88 6.72 -14.31
CA GLU A 250 -2.17 7.24 -13.16
C GLU A 250 -0.67 6.95 -13.35
N ASP A 251 0.06 7.93 -13.82
CA ASP A 251 1.50 7.78 -14.03
C ASP A 251 2.28 7.87 -12.71
N GLY A 252 1.62 8.26 -11.59
CA GLY A 252 2.18 8.34 -10.23
C GLY A 252 3.52 9.08 -10.12
N GLY A 253 4.06 9.48 -11.26
CA GLY A 253 5.37 10.06 -11.40
C GLY A 253 5.35 11.58 -11.26
N PHE A 254 6.37 12.12 -10.60
CA PHE A 254 6.59 13.56 -10.56
C PHE A 254 7.01 14.10 -11.94
N ASP A 255 6.32 15.12 -12.44
CA ASP A 255 6.63 15.83 -13.69
C ASP A 255 7.87 16.74 -13.58
N GLY A 256 8.82 16.35 -12.75
CA GLY A 256 10.03 17.12 -12.45
C GLY A 256 11.19 16.84 -13.38
N VAL A 257 12.22 17.70 -13.27
CA VAL A 257 13.48 17.49 -13.96
C VAL A 257 14.57 16.98 -13.01
N SER A 258 15.62 16.39 -13.57
CA SER A 258 16.73 15.89 -12.76
C SER A 258 17.30 16.94 -11.80
N GLY A 259 17.30 16.59 -10.52
CA GLY A 259 17.78 17.42 -9.42
C GLY A 259 16.69 18.11 -8.60
N ASP A 260 15.43 18.10 -9.07
CA ASP A 260 14.28 18.54 -8.27
C ASP A 260 14.08 17.61 -7.07
N GLY A 261 13.51 18.16 -6.00
CA GLY A 261 13.17 17.39 -4.81
C GLY A 261 11.89 16.58 -5.02
N GLY A 262 11.79 15.45 -4.33
CA GLY A 262 10.56 14.67 -4.25
C GLY A 262 10.36 14.15 -2.84
N GLU A 263 9.13 14.21 -2.36
CA GLU A 263 8.68 13.63 -1.11
C GLU A 263 7.35 12.93 -1.36
N LEU A 264 7.27 11.66 -1.01
CA LEU A 264 6.20 10.79 -1.45
C LEU A 264 5.78 9.85 -0.32
N GLU A 265 4.57 9.99 0.19
CA GLU A 265 3.91 8.98 1.01
C GLU A 265 3.02 8.11 0.14
N GLY A 266 3.04 6.80 0.38
CA GLY A 266 2.18 5.86 -0.34
C GLY A 266 2.49 4.42 -0.03
N LEU A 267 1.75 3.53 -0.70
CA LEU A 267 2.02 2.09 -0.68
C LEU A 267 3.06 1.73 -1.75
N VAL A 268 3.88 0.73 -1.49
CA VAL A 268 4.77 0.15 -2.51
C VAL A 268 3.92 -0.60 -3.52
N THR A 269 3.77 -0.03 -4.72
CA THR A 269 2.89 -0.57 -5.78
C THR A 269 3.58 -1.53 -6.74
N ARG A 270 4.89 -1.53 -6.80
CA ARG A 270 5.73 -2.50 -7.52
C ARG A 270 7.01 -2.75 -6.73
N PHE A 271 7.44 -4.00 -6.62
CA PHE A 271 8.67 -4.35 -5.93
C PHE A 271 9.48 -5.39 -6.71
N VAL A 272 10.67 -5.02 -7.14
CA VAL A 272 11.65 -5.92 -7.76
C VAL A 272 12.82 -6.15 -6.80
N SER A 273 13.28 -5.07 -6.16
CA SER A 273 14.32 -5.08 -5.15
C SER A 273 14.31 -3.74 -4.40
N ALA A 274 15.04 -3.63 -3.30
CA ALA A 274 15.19 -2.36 -2.57
C ALA A 274 15.81 -1.22 -3.42
N THR A 275 16.42 -1.52 -4.57
CA THR A 275 16.96 -0.52 -5.50
C THR A 275 16.12 -0.33 -6.76
N ASP A 276 14.97 -1.00 -6.86
CA ASP A 276 14.04 -0.91 -8.00
C ASP A 276 12.64 -1.27 -7.51
N PHE A 277 11.86 -0.28 -7.12
CA PHE A 277 10.49 -0.39 -6.67
C PHE A 277 9.72 0.90 -7.01
N ASP A 278 8.39 0.86 -6.90
CA ASP A 278 7.54 2.02 -7.10
C ASP A 278 6.70 2.25 -5.83
N VAL A 279 6.51 3.51 -5.48
CA VAL A 279 5.61 3.95 -4.40
C VAL A 279 4.55 4.83 -5.03
N ALA A 280 3.29 4.52 -4.85
CA ALA A 280 2.16 5.21 -5.48
C ALA A 280 2.39 5.46 -6.99
N GLY A 281 3.00 4.48 -7.70
CA GLY A 281 3.33 4.58 -9.13
C GLY A 281 4.65 5.30 -9.46
N GLN A 282 5.21 6.13 -8.56
CA GLN A 282 6.52 6.78 -8.77
C GLN A 282 7.65 5.77 -8.63
N GLN A 283 8.50 5.67 -9.65
CA GLN A 283 9.71 4.86 -9.57
C GLN A 283 10.68 5.39 -8.53
N VAL A 284 11.15 4.52 -7.64
CA VAL A 284 12.08 4.81 -6.56
C VAL A 284 13.31 3.91 -6.65
N THR A 285 14.47 4.48 -6.35
CA THR A 285 15.71 3.72 -6.19
C THR A 285 16.42 4.12 -4.90
N THR A 286 16.96 3.15 -4.17
CA THR A 286 17.82 3.41 -3.02
C THR A 286 19.29 3.25 -3.38
N THR A 287 20.14 3.82 -2.57
CA THR A 287 21.61 3.76 -2.69
C THR A 287 22.24 3.31 -1.36
N GLY A 288 23.53 3.08 -1.35
CA GLY A 288 24.24 2.77 -0.10
C GLY A 288 24.28 3.92 0.91
N SER A 289 23.80 5.11 0.55
CA SER A 289 23.66 6.28 1.43
C SER A 289 22.22 6.57 1.84
N THR A 290 21.24 5.82 1.35
CA THR A 290 19.85 5.95 1.78
C THR A 290 19.71 5.57 3.25
N SER A 291 19.09 6.43 4.04
CA SER A 291 18.73 6.12 5.43
C SER A 291 17.34 5.49 5.50
N PHE A 292 17.19 4.51 6.39
CA PHE A 292 15.90 3.88 6.66
C PHE A 292 15.50 4.19 8.11
N VAL A 293 14.23 4.51 8.32
CA VAL A 293 13.64 4.85 9.63
C VAL A 293 12.41 3.98 9.84
N GLY A 294 12.25 3.41 11.02
CA GLY A 294 11.15 2.50 11.35
C GLY A 294 11.27 1.10 10.73
N GLY A 295 12.32 0.85 9.94
CA GLY A 295 12.58 -0.42 9.27
C GLY A 295 13.95 -0.42 8.58
N THR A 296 14.17 -1.39 7.70
CA THR A 296 15.39 -1.59 6.92
C THR A 296 15.06 -1.82 5.44
N ALA A 297 16.07 -1.85 4.58
CA ALA A 297 15.88 -2.20 3.16
C ALA A 297 15.31 -3.63 2.94
N ALA A 298 15.38 -4.50 3.94
CA ALA A 298 14.84 -5.86 3.87
C ALA A 298 13.33 -5.90 4.16
N ASP A 299 12.81 -4.84 4.77
CA ASP A 299 11.39 -4.72 5.12
C ASP A 299 10.58 -4.04 3.98
N LEU A 300 11.25 -3.60 2.91
CA LEU A 300 10.57 -3.14 1.69
C LEU A 300 9.94 -4.33 0.97
N GLU A 301 8.62 -4.29 0.83
CA GLU A 301 7.82 -5.28 0.11
C GLU A 301 6.58 -4.61 -0.52
N LEU A 302 5.82 -5.35 -1.33
CA LEU A 302 4.54 -4.85 -1.86
C LEU A 302 3.61 -4.46 -0.72
N ASP A 303 2.85 -3.38 -0.94
CA ASP A 303 1.85 -2.83 -0.02
C ASP A 303 2.41 -2.29 1.30
N ALA A 304 3.75 -2.27 1.48
CA ALA A 304 4.35 -1.55 2.60
C ALA A 304 4.07 -0.05 2.47
N LYS A 305 3.56 0.58 3.54
CA LYS A 305 3.33 2.03 3.59
C LYS A 305 4.62 2.73 3.96
N VAL A 306 5.12 3.58 3.06
CA VAL A 306 6.38 4.30 3.24
C VAL A 306 6.26 5.77 2.84
N GLU A 307 7.12 6.59 3.44
CA GLU A 307 7.44 7.93 2.96
C GLU A 307 8.86 7.92 2.41
N VAL A 308 9.05 8.49 1.24
CA VAL A 308 10.34 8.53 0.55
C VAL A 308 10.71 9.97 0.26
N GLU A 309 11.83 10.43 0.81
CA GLU A 309 12.41 11.74 0.51
C GLU A 309 13.64 11.57 -0.38
N GLY A 310 13.76 12.35 -1.46
CA GLY A 310 14.87 12.20 -2.39
C GLY A 310 14.96 13.28 -3.46
N LYS A 311 15.58 12.91 -4.56
CA LYS A 311 15.72 13.78 -5.75
C LYS A 311 15.48 12.98 -7.02
N LEU A 312 14.86 13.62 -7.99
CA LEU A 312 14.67 13.03 -9.30
C LEU A 312 16.01 12.91 -10.04
N ASP A 313 16.21 11.79 -10.68
CA ASP A 313 17.32 11.58 -11.60
C ASP A 313 16.93 11.93 -13.05
N ALA A 314 17.83 11.67 -14.00
CA ALA A 314 17.59 11.97 -15.42
C ALA A 314 16.53 11.06 -16.09
N SER A 315 16.14 9.97 -15.46
CA SER A 315 15.09 9.06 -15.93
C SER A 315 13.71 9.39 -15.32
N GLY A 316 13.64 10.32 -14.34
CA GLY A 316 12.44 10.62 -13.58
C GLY A 316 12.29 9.75 -12.33
N ALA A 317 13.24 8.84 -12.04
CA ALA A 317 13.20 8.04 -10.82
C ALA A 317 13.60 8.87 -9.60
N LEU A 318 12.89 8.68 -8.48
CA LEU A 318 13.22 9.30 -7.20
C LEU A 318 14.37 8.54 -6.54
N VAL A 319 15.54 9.16 -6.47
CA VAL A 319 16.71 8.61 -5.76
C VAL A 319 16.56 8.93 -4.28
N ALA A 320 16.17 7.93 -3.50
CA ALA A 320 15.84 8.09 -2.09
C ALA A 320 17.08 8.47 -1.26
N ALA A 321 16.99 9.59 -0.56
CA ALA A 321 17.90 9.95 0.52
C ALA A 321 17.46 9.33 1.85
N LYS A 322 16.14 9.21 2.06
CA LYS A 322 15.49 8.67 3.25
C LYS A 322 14.25 7.86 2.85
N VAL A 323 14.02 6.77 3.56
CA VAL A 323 12.79 5.97 3.51
C VAL A 323 12.30 5.79 4.95
N VAL A 324 11.07 6.21 5.23
CA VAL A 324 10.41 6.04 6.53
C VAL A 324 9.29 5.03 6.37
N PHE A 325 9.33 3.95 7.15
CA PHE A 325 8.19 3.04 7.25
C PHE A 325 7.13 3.65 8.16
N LYS A 326 5.94 3.83 7.65
CA LYS A 326 4.80 4.32 8.44
C LYS A 326 4.21 3.14 9.20
N LEU A 327 4.44 3.13 10.51
CA LEU A 327 3.95 2.07 11.39
C LEU A 327 2.46 2.23 11.61
N ALA A 328 1.72 1.12 11.56
CA ALA A 328 0.29 1.11 11.86
C ALA A 328 0.02 1.46 13.32
N SER A 329 -1.08 2.17 13.55
CA SER A 329 -1.54 2.53 14.88
C SER A 329 -2.12 1.32 15.60
N SER A 330 -1.35 0.77 16.52
CA SER A 330 -1.79 -0.36 17.36
C SER A 330 -2.50 0.08 18.66
N ILE A 331 -2.55 1.39 18.90
CA ILE A 331 -3.14 1.98 20.11
C ILE A 331 -4.19 2.99 19.68
N LYS A 332 -5.37 2.92 20.33
CA LYS A 332 -6.42 3.93 20.26
C LYS A 332 -6.86 4.25 21.69
N LEU A 333 -7.11 5.53 21.96
CA LEU A 333 -7.54 5.97 23.27
C LEU A 333 -8.47 7.17 23.11
N ALA A 334 -9.70 7.08 23.64
CA ALA A 334 -10.66 8.17 23.69
C ALA A 334 -11.02 8.50 25.12
N ALA A 335 -10.61 9.68 25.62
CA ALA A 335 -10.89 10.15 26.99
C ALA A 335 -10.54 11.64 27.16
N SER A 336 -10.82 12.18 28.36
CA SER A 336 -10.48 13.58 28.68
C SER A 336 -8.99 13.79 28.89
N VAL A 337 -8.48 14.92 28.39
CA VAL A 337 -7.09 15.38 28.53
C VAL A 337 -6.78 15.70 29.99
N GLU A 338 -5.71 15.11 30.54
CA GLU A 338 -5.21 15.36 31.90
C GLU A 338 -4.14 16.46 31.96
N ALA A 339 -3.30 16.56 30.92
CA ALA A 339 -2.26 17.55 30.79
C ALA A 339 -1.87 17.74 29.32
N VAL A 340 -1.50 18.96 28.96
CA VAL A 340 -0.96 19.31 27.63
C VAL A 340 0.26 20.20 27.79
N ASP A 341 1.29 19.96 26.99
CA ASP A 341 2.46 20.82 26.83
C ASP A 341 2.73 20.99 25.33
N ALA A 342 2.12 22.02 24.75
CA ALA A 342 2.25 22.34 23.33
C ALA A 342 3.69 22.67 22.93
N THR A 343 4.54 23.17 23.89
CA THR A 343 5.95 23.45 23.60
C THR A 343 6.78 22.17 23.49
N ALA A 344 6.46 21.16 24.32
CA ALA A 344 7.11 19.86 24.28
C ALA A 344 6.45 18.89 23.26
N GLY A 345 5.37 19.31 22.60
CA GLY A 345 4.61 18.47 21.68
C GLY A 345 3.99 17.26 22.37
N THR A 346 3.50 17.40 23.62
CA THR A 346 2.98 16.24 24.38
C THR A 346 1.64 16.52 25.01
N LEU A 347 0.80 15.48 25.05
CA LEU A 347 -0.40 15.48 25.88
C LEU A 347 -0.51 14.18 26.67
N ARG A 348 -1.25 14.21 27.80
CA ARG A 348 -1.44 13.05 28.66
C ARG A 348 -2.93 12.76 28.85
N VAL A 349 -3.28 11.50 28.64
CA VAL A 349 -4.63 10.96 28.77
C VAL A 349 -4.55 9.60 29.45
N LEU A 350 -5.39 9.30 30.44
CA LEU A 350 -5.38 8.09 31.28
C LEU A 350 -3.99 7.74 31.84
N GLY A 351 -3.18 8.75 32.15
CA GLY A 351 -1.80 8.56 32.61
C GLY A 351 -0.78 8.26 31.51
N VAL A 352 -1.20 8.01 30.27
CA VAL A 352 -0.36 7.76 29.11
C VAL A 352 0.07 9.07 28.46
N THR A 353 1.35 9.17 28.08
CA THR A 353 1.86 10.36 27.38
C THR A 353 1.98 10.10 25.90
N PHE A 354 1.28 10.89 25.12
CA PHE A 354 1.38 10.92 23.65
C PHE A 354 2.33 12.04 23.22
N VAL A 355 3.07 11.79 22.13
CA VAL A 355 3.89 12.78 21.45
C VAL A 355 3.21 13.12 20.14
N VAL A 356 2.80 14.37 20.01
CA VAL A 356 2.21 14.94 18.79
C VAL A 356 3.33 15.55 17.98
N THR A 357 3.43 15.19 16.71
CA THR A 357 4.45 15.66 15.77
C THR A 357 3.77 16.36 14.58
N ALA A 358 4.55 16.86 13.65
CA ALA A 358 3.99 17.44 12.42
C ALA A 358 3.36 16.38 11.49
N ASP A 359 3.71 15.10 11.67
CA ASP A 359 3.07 13.97 10.96
C ASP A 359 1.73 13.57 11.59
N THR A 360 1.43 14.01 12.82
CA THR A 360 0.16 13.70 13.49
C THR A 360 -0.97 14.42 12.77
N ARG A 361 -2.00 13.70 12.35
CA ARG A 361 -3.23 14.29 11.82
C ARG A 361 -4.02 14.92 12.95
N ASN A 362 -4.35 16.20 12.81
CA ASN A 362 -5.07 16.95 13.83
C ASN A 362 -6.42 17.40 13.28
N GLU A 363 -7.50 17.03 13.95
CA GLU A 363 -8.88 17.30 13.53
C GLU A 363 -9.73 17.77 14.71
N ASP A 364 -10.66 18.69 14.48
CA ASP A 364 -11.53 19.29 15.52
C ASP A 364 -12.99 19.08 15.18
N ASN A 365 -13.60 18.05 15.71
CA ASN A 365 -15.03 17.75 15.54
C ASN A 365 -15.92 18.44 16.58
N GLU A 366 -15.34 19.09 17.60
CA GLU A 366 -16.14 19.85 18.60
C GLU A 366 -16.59 21.21 18.08
N SER A 367 -15.70 21.90 17.32
CA SER A 367 -15.98 23.26 16.84
C SER A 367 -15.72 23.47 15.35
N ASP A 368 -15.39 22.41 14.63
CA ASP A 368 -15.10 22.41 13.19
C ASP A 368 -14.02 23.47 12.85
N ASP A 369 -12.97 23.54 13.71
CA ASP A 369 -11.85 24.46 13.50
C ASP A 369 -10.83 23.87 12.55
N HIS A 370 -10.90 24.27 11.31
CA HIS A 370 -9.99 23.87 10.25
C HIS A 370 -8.48 24.10 10.53
N PHE A 371 -8.15 24.97 11.49
CA PHE A 371 -6.76 25.28 11.88
C PHE A 371 -6.35 24.66 13.22
N PHE A 372 -7.06 23.63 13.66
CA PHE A 372 -6.83 22.96 14.91
C PHE A 372 -5.42 22.37 15.05
N SER A 373 -4.85 22.51 16.21
CA SER A 373 -3.51 22.01 16.56
C SER A 373 -3.42 21.65 18.05
N LEU A 374 -2.34 21.00 18.46
CA LEU A 374 -2.10 20.72 19.88
C LEU A 374 -2.14 21.99 20.78
N ALA A 375 -1.90 23.18 20.23
CA ALA A 375 -1.96 24.43 20.98
C ALA A 375 -3.40 24.82 21.39
N ASP A 376 -4.40 24.29 20.72
CA ASP A 376 -5.81 24.56 20.94
C ASP A 376 -6.44 23.54 21.90
N VAL A 377 -5.70 22.48 22.26
CA VAL A 377 -6.14 21.46 23.21
C VAL A 377 -5.97 21.95 24.64
N HIS A 378 -7.00 21.76 25.46
CA HIS A 378 -7.03 22.16 26.88
C HIS A 378 -7.25 20.94 27.80
N VAL A 379 -6.85 21.09 29.06
CA VAL A 379 -7.17 20.09 30.09
C VAL A 379 -8.68 20.00 30.25
N GLY A 380 -9.20 18.79 30.12
CA GLY A 380 -10.64 18.49 30.21
C GLY A 380 -11.31 18.29 28.86
N ASP A 381 -10.69 18.72 27.75
CA ASP A 381 -11.20 18.41 26.41
C ASP A 381 -11.28 16.90 26.23
N TRP A 382 -12.26 16.44 25.46
CA TRP A 382 -12.35 15.06 25.06
C TRP A 382 -11.58 14.87 23.75
N VAL A 383 -10.70 13.89 23.72
CA VAL A 383 -9.89 13.61 22.54
C VAL A 383 -9.88 12.13 22.22
N GLU A 384 -9.86 11.82 20.94
CA GLU A 384 -9.49 10.53 20.41
C GLU A 384 -8.04 10.59 19.90
N LEU A 385 -7.23 9.60 20.27
CA LEU A 385 -5.81 9.51 19.95
C LEU A 385 -5.51 8.14 19.38
N SER A 386 -4.93 8.10 18.19
CA SER A 386 -4.33 6.90 17.63
C SER A 386 -2.81 7.00 17.62
N GLY A 387 -2.10 5.86 17.66
CA GLY A 387 -0.66 5.89 17.63
C GLY A 387 0.00 4.52 17.88
N TYR A 388 1.33 4.56 17.99
CA TYR A 388 2.15 3.38 18.23
C TYR A 388 3.20 3.66 19.32
N PRO A 389 3.70 2.63 20.03
CA PRO A 389 4.76 2.79 21.02
C PRO A 389 6.01 3.42 20.41
N ASP A 390 6.62 4.39 21.10
CA ASP A 390 7.88 5.00 20.66
C ASP A 390 8.96 3.92 20.47
N PRO A 391 9.47 3.70 19.24
CA PRO A 391 10.51 2.71 18.97
C PRO A 391 11.79 2.92 19.78
N ALA A 392 12.03 4.13 20.29
CA ALA A 392 13.15 4.42 21.18
C ALA A 392 12.95 3.87 22.60
N GLY A 393 11.81 3.24 22.91
CA GLY A 393 11.54 2.63 24.20
C GLY A 393 11.37 3.63 25.36
N THR A 394 10.94 4.86 25.05
CA THR A 394 10.75 5.91 26.06
C THR A 394 9.52 5.70 26.94
N GLY A 395 8.65 4.73 26.61
CA GLY A 395 7.37 4.49 27.26
C GLY A 395 6.30 5.52 26.89
N LYS A 396 6.56 6.35 25.85
CA LYS A 396 5.59 7.26 25.27
C LYS A 396 4.92 6.62 24.05
N ILE A 397 3.84 7.19 23.59
CA ILE A 397 3.15 6.82 22.34
C ILE A 397 3.39 7.95 21.33
N ILE A 398 3.80 7.61 20.14
CA ILE A 398 3.82 8.56 19.02
C ILE A 398 2.41 8.62 18.44
N ALA A 399 1.81 9.80 18.49
CA ALA A 399 0.48 10.00 17.94
C ALA A 399 0.52 10.07 16.41
N THR A 400 -0.33 9.31 15.77
CA THR A 400 -0.59 9.39 14.31
C THR A 400 -1.82 10.24 14.02
N ARG A 401 -2.79 10.26 14.98
CA ARG A 401 -4.01 11.06 14.89
C ARG A 401 -4.34 11.64 16.26
N LEU A 402 -4.80 12.88 16.27
CA LEU A 402 -5.36 13.61 17.40
C LEU A 402 -6.65 14.27 16.94
N GLU A 403 -7.76 13.86 17.49
CA GLU A 403 -9.08 14.38 17.20
C GLU A 403 -9.70 14.92 18.47
N ARG A 404 -10.28 16.10 18.43
CA ARG A 404 -11.05 16.65 19.54
C ARG A 404 -12.52 16.50 19.24
N ASP A 405 -13.25 15.87 20.16
CA ASP A 405 -14.66 15.55 20.02
C ASP A 405 -15.49 16.13 21.15
N ASP A 406 -16.82 16.12 20.96
CA ASP A 406 -17.77 16.34 22.02
C ASP A 406 -17.56 15.33 23.18
N PRO A 407 -17.67 15.78 24.45
CA PRO A 407 -17.49 14.91 25.61
C PRO A 407 -18.37 13.66 25.57
N GLN A 408 -17.78 12.48 25.69
CA GLN A 408 -18.48 11.21 25.76
C GLN A 408 -18.58 10.71 27.22
N SER A 409 -19.47 9.76 27.45
CA SER A 409 -19.68 9.15 28.78
C SER A 409 -18.78 7.93 29.01
N GLU A 410 -18.33 7.30 27.97
CA GLU A 410 -17.52 6.08 27.99
C GLU A 410 -16.13 6.35 27.41
N VAL A 411 -15.14 5.78 28.07
CA VAL A 411 -13.74 5.81 27.65
C VAL A 411 -13.47 4.60 26.79
N GLU A 412 -12.77 4.78 25.69
CA GLU A 412 -12.27 3.70 24.85
C GLU A 412 -10.75 3.57 25.02
N LEU A 413 -10.27 2.33 25.11
CA LEU A 413 -8.85 2.03 25.20
C LEU A 413 -8.53 0.75 24.44
N ARG A 414 -7.79 0.89 23.36
CA ARG A 414 -7.31 -0.23 22.53
C ARG A 414 -5.79 -0.33 22.56
N GLY A 415 -5.29 -1.54 22.64
CA GLY A 415 -3.85 -1.81 22.59
C GLY A 415 -3.50 -3.21 23.09
N PRO A 416 -2.19 -3.56 23.11
CA PRO A 416 -1.74 -4.87 23.55
C PRO A 416 -2.03 -5.06 25.05
N ALA A 417 -2.74 -6.15 25.38
CA ALA A 417 -3.04 -6.49 26.77
C ALA A 417 -1.86 -7.21 27.43
N ASP A 418 -1.47 -6.72 28.61
CA ASP A 418 -0.42 -7.30 29.43
C ASP A 418 -0.87 -7.54 30.89
N GLN A 419 -0.04 -8.21 31.70
CA GLN A 419 -0.24 -8.44 33.13
C GLN A 419 -1.62 -9.00 33.48
N LEU A 420 -2.13 -9.96 32.68
CA LEU A 420 -3.44 -10.55 32.89
C LEU A 420 -3.50 -11.33 34.21
N ALA A 421 -4.36 -10.86 35.11
CA ALA A 421 -4.64 -11.49 36.40
C ALA A 421 -6.11 -11.25 36.77
N ALA A 422 -7.01 -12.16 36.33
CA ALA A 422 -8.44 -11.98 36.52
C ALA A 422 -8.80 -11.54 37.97
N PRO A 423 -9.61 -10.50 38.12
CA PRO A 423 -10.44 -9.83 37.14
C PRO A 423 -9.80 -8.56 36.49
N ALA A 424 -8.47 -8.43 36.48
CA ALA A 424 -7.78 -7.24 35.98
C ALA A 424 -6.69 -7.57 34.99
N PHE A 425 -6.33 -6.60 34.14
CA PHE A 425 -5.21 -6.62 33.22
C PHE A 425 -4.74 -5.18 32.93
N LYS A 426 -3.73 -5.02 32.06
CA LYS A 426 -3.30 -3.70 31.62
C LYS A 426 -3.28 -3.59 30.10
N ILE A 427 -3.47 -2.37 29.61
CA ILE A 427 -3.22 -1.96 28.25
C ILE A 427 -2.31 -0.73 28.32
N ILE A 428 -1.13 -0.78 27.71
CA ILE A 428 -0.13 0.32 27.72
C ILE A 428 0.11 0.95 29.10
N GLY A 429 0.05 0.13 30.15
CA GLY A 429 0.24 0.56 31.54
C GLY A 429 -1.02 1.03 32.27
N VAL A 430 -2.12 1.28 31.57
CA VAL A 430 -3.43 1.62 32.18
C VAL A 430 -4.02 0.36 32.81
N ASN A 431 -4.48 0.46 34.07
CA ASN A 431 -5.17 -0.64 34.72
C ASN A 431 -6.61 -0.76 34.20
N VAL A 432 -6.99 -1.97 33.79
CA VAL A 432 -8.36 -2.31 33.42
C VAL A 432 -8.91 -3.31 34.43
N GLU A 433 -10.07 -3.03 34.96
CA GLU A 433 -10.80 -3.89 35.91
C GLU A 433 -12.10 -4.37 35.28
N THR A 434 -12.34 -5.68 35.33
CA THR A 434 -13.57 -6.28 34.83
C THR A 434 -14.48 -6.66 36.00
N THR A 435 -15.77 -6.69 35.75
CA THR A 435 -16.80 -7.02 36.73
C THR A 435 -17.66 -8.21 36.27
N ALA A 436 -18.63 -8.61 37.07
CA ALA A 436 -19.57 -9.65 36.64
C ALA A 436 -20.53 -9.19 35.51
N SER A 437 -20.60 -7.88 35.26
CA SER A 437 -21.39 -7.30 34.16
C SER A 437 -20.58 -7.04 32.89
N THR A 438 -19.26 -7.14 32.96
CA THR A 438 -18.40 -6.96 31.77
C THR A 438 -18.73 -8.02 30.71
N THR A 439 -18.99 -7.58 29.50
CA THR A 439 -19.14 -8.46 28.31
C THR A 439 -17.78 -8.69 27.66
N PHE A 440 -17.56 -9.92 27.16
CA PHE A 440 -16.33 -10.29 26.51
C PHE A 440 -16.62 -10.81 25.11
N GLU A 441 -15.85 -10.34 24.13
CA GLU A 441 -15.99 -10.68 22.73
C GLU A 441 -14.66 -11.12 22.12
N ASP A 442 -14.73 -11.77 20.97
CA ASP A 442 -13.59 -12.17 20.18
C ASP A 442 -13.95 -11.91 18.72
N SER A 443 -13.18 -11.06 18.04
CA SER A 443 -13.43 -10.67 16.65
C SER A 443 -13.08 -11.78 15.64
N GLU A 444 -12.50 -12.93 16.10
CA GLU A 444 -12.27 -14.07 15.23
C GLU A 444 -13.60 -14.66 14.74
N GLY A 445 -14.01 -14.24 13.54
CA GLY A 445 -15.15 -14.76 12.78
C GLY A 445 -16.41 -13.92 12.77
N ASP A 446 -16.99 -13.49 13.87
CA ASP A 446 -18.27 -12.76 13.93
C ASP A 446 -18.54 -11.99 15.24
N ASN A 447 -17.51 -11.48 15.89
CA ASN A 447 -17.62 -10.83 17.21
C ASN A 447 -18.41 -11.70 18.23
N SER A 448 -18.07 -12.96 18.31
CA SER A 448 -18.79 -13.90 19.17
C SER A 448 -18.50 -13.64 20.65
N ALA A 449 -19.55 -13.62 21.46
CA ALA A 449 -19.42 -13.51 22.91
C ALA A 449 -18.64 -14.70 23.47
N ILE A 450 -17.62 -14.44 24.27
CA ILE A 450 -16.79 -15.43 24.95
C ILE A 450 -16.94 -15.34 26.47
N SER A 451 -16.47 -16.36 27.19
CA SER A 451 -16.45 -16.29 28.66
C SER A 451 -15.26 -15.44 29.16
N ALA A 452 -15.40 -14.85 30.36
CA ALA A 452 -14.28 -14.19 31.02
C ALA A 452 -13.04 -15.11 31.14
N ALA A 453 -13.25 -16.42 31.40
CA ALA A 453 -12.15 -17.38 31.52
C ALA A 453 -11.42 -17.58 30.18
N ASP A 454 -12.14 -17.62 29.06
CA ASP A 454 -11.56 -17.72 27.72
C ASP A 454 -10.82 -16.45 27.34
N PHE A 455 -11.40 -15.27 27.64
CA PHE A 455 -10.76 -13.99 27.45
C PHE A 455 -9.40 -13.94 28.17
N PHE A 456 -9.37 -14.16 29.50
CA PHE A 456 -8.12 -14.10 30.27
C PHE A 456 -7.10 -15.18 29.88
N ALA A 457 -7.52 -16.27 29.26
CA ALA A 457 -6.62 -17.28 28.74
C ALA A 457 -5.97 -16.92 27.39
N ARG A 458 -6.62 -16.03 26.62
CA ARG A 458 -6.26 -15.76 25.20
C ARG A 458 -5.75 -14.34 24.96
N ALA A 459 -6.21 -13.35 25.74
CA ALA A 459 -5.95 -11.93 25.48
C ALA A 459 -4.49 -11.48 25.70
N GLY A 460 -3.65 -12.31 26.35
CA GLY A 460 -2.26 -11.94 26.67
C GLY A 460 -1.41 -11.68 25.41
N GLY A 461 -0.95 -10.43 25.26
CA GLY A 461 -0.18 -9.99 24.09
C GLY A 461 -1.02 -9.72 22.83
N GLN A 462 -2.32 -9.94 22.87
CA GLN A 462 -3.25 -9.59 21.79
C GLN A 462 -3.66 -8.13 21.90
N ILE A 463 -4.08 -7.54 20.79
CA ILE A 463 -4.77 -6.25 20.81
C ILE A 463 -6.14 -6.49 21.46
N VAL A 464 -6.44 -5.69 22.44
CA VAL A 464 -7.72 -5.71 23.17
C VAL A 464 -8.33 -4.33 23.11
N ASP A 465 -9.60 -4.27 22.76
CA ASP A 465 -10.42 -3.07 22.82
C ASP A 465 -11.31 -3.10 24.07
N VAL A 466 -11.34 -2.00 24.80
CA VAL A 466 -12.08 -1.86 26.06
C VAL A 466 -12.88 -0.58 26.07
N GLU A 467 -14.17 -0.72 26.25
CA GLU A 467 -15.10 0.38 26.52
C GLU A 467 -15.51 0.34 28.00
N GLY A 468 -15.62 1.52 28.62
CA GLY A 468 -16.02 1.57 30.01
C GLY A 468 -15.87 2.94 30.67
N THR A 469 -15.86 2.97 32.01
CA THR A 469 -15.83 4.21 32.80
C THR A 469 -14.49 4.36 33.52
N TRP A 470 -13.84 5.52 33.36
CA TRP A 470 -12.64 5.86 34.12
C TRP A 470 -12.94 6.36 35.53
N ASN A 471 -12.37 5.72 36.55
CA ASN A 471 -12.57 6.10 37.95
C ASN A 471 -11.45 6.97 38.56
N GLY A 472 -10.46 7.38 37.72
CA GLY A 472 -9.30 8.16 38.14
C GLY A 472 -8.07 7.30 38.45
N ALA A 473 -8.17 5.96 38.43
CA ALA A 473 -7.09 5.02 38.71
C ALA A 473 -7.12 3.77 37.80
N SER A 474 -8.31 3.32 37.44
CA SER A 474 -8.56 2.15 36.58
C SER A 474 -9.71 2.44 35.63
N LEU A 475 -9.70 1.81 34.46
CA LEU A 475 -10.84 1.72 33.56
C LEU A 475 -11.69 0.53 33.99
N LEU A 476 -12.93 0.82 34.41
CA LEU A 476 -13.94 -0.19 34.74
C LEU A 476 -14.60 -0.62 33.43
N ALA A 477 -14.25 -1.81 32.95
CA ALA A 477 -14.69 -2.29 31.64
C ALA A 477 -16.17 -2.71 31.66
N ASP A 478 -16.96 -2.12 30.77
CA ASP A 478 -18.31 -2.59 30.45
C ASP A 478 -18.22 -3.65 29.32
N LYS A 479 -17.27 -3.47 28.40
CA LYS A 479 -16.96 -4.39 27.31
C LYS A 479 -15.45 -4.59 27.18
N ALA A 480 -15.00 -5.80 26.80
CA ALA A 480 -13.61 -6.08 26.43
C ALA A 480 -13.59 -7.10 25.28
N GLY A 481 -13.04 -6.71 24.16
CA GLY A 481 -12.93 -7.52 22.94
C GLY A 481 -11.48 -7.89 22.61
N ILE A 482 -11.22 -9.12 22.17
CA ILE A 482 -9.94 -9.49 21.55
C ILE A 482 -10.05 -9.15 20.07
N GLU A 483 -9.16 -8.30 19.58
CA GLU A 483 -9.10 -7.91 18.19
C GLU A 483 -8.05 -8.75 17.43
N HIS A 484 -8.46 -9.34 16.33
CA HIS A 484 -7.57 -10.05 15.42
C HIS A 484 -7.33 -9.14 14.22
N GLN A 485 -6.14 -8.57 14.12
CA GLN A 485 -5.75 -7.80 12.93
C GLN A 485 -5.31 -8.76 11.82
N ASP A 486 -6.09 -8.82 10.76
CA ASP A 486 -5.73 -9.48 9.48
C ASP A 486 -5.07 -8.47 8.52
N ASP A 487 -4.25 -7.56 9.03
CA ASP A 487 -3.87 -6.36 8.31
C ASP A 487 -2.48 -6.39 7.66
N GLY A 488 -1.91 -7.51 7.36
CA GLY A 488 -0.59 -7.54 6.65
C GLY A 488 0.46 -6.53 7.22
N SER A 489 0.21 -6.00 8.41
CA SER A 489 1.01 -4.97 9.06
C SER A 489 2.17 -5.60 9.81
N ILE A 490 3.34 -4.98 9.70
CA ILE A 490 4.51 -5.29 10.52
C ILE A 490 4.14 -5.01 11.99
N THR A 491 3.89 -6.06 12.78
CA THR A 491 3.60 -5.90 14.21
C THR A 491 4.81 -5.26 14.92
N PRO A 492 4.60 -4.22 15.75
CA PRO A 492 5.66 -3.70 16.61
C PRO A 492 6.18 -4.81 17.55
N PRO A 493 7.47 -4.85 17.87
CA PRO A 493 7.97 -5.81 18.83
C PRO A 493 7.28 -5.63 20.19
N PRO A 494 6.82 -6.72 20.85
CA PRO A 494 6.18 -6.64 22.15
C PRO A 494 7.15 -6.10 23.23
N PRO A 495 6.62 -5.41 24.26
CA PRO A 495 7.45 -4.92 25.36
C PRO A 495 8.17 -6.09 26.06
N PRO A 496 9.42 -5.91 26.52
CA PRO A 496 10.18 -6.98 27.14
C PRO A 496 9.55 -7.48 28.44
N GLY A 497 9.11 -8.76 28.46
CA GLY A 497 8.58 -9.41 29.66
C GLY A 497 7.58 -10.55 29.45
N GLY A 498 7.14 -10.85 28.22
CA GLY A 498 6.23 -11.97 27.93
C GLY A 498 6.93 -13.35 27.88
N THR A 499 6.17 -14.44 28.03
CA THR A 499 6.67 -15.79 27.78
C THR A 499 6.97 -15.95 26.28
N ASN A 500 8.21 -16.35 25.95
CA ASN A 500 8.64 -16.57 24.57
C ASN A 500 7.70 -17.48 23.80
N ARG A 501 7.26 -17.06 22.61
CA ARG A 501 6.42 -17.82 21.68
C ARG A 501 7.26 -18.43 20.57
N ALA A 502 6.82 -19.53 20.00
CA ALA A 502 7.53 -20.15 18.89
C ALA A 502 7.43 -19.30 17.61
N PRO A 503 8.51 -19.18 16.84
CA PRO A 503 8.48 -18.48 15.55
C PRO A 503 7.55 -19.17 14.55
N VAL A 504 6.97 -18.39 13.66
CA VAL A 504 6.10 -18.84 12.57
C VAL A 504 6.95 -19.03 11.32
N ALA A 505 7.07 -20.27 10.85
CA ALA A 505 7.79 -20.59 9.62
C ALA A 505 6.90 -20.42 8.39
N ASN A 506 7.42 -19.77 7.36
CA ASN A 506 6.81 -19.68 6.03
C ASN A 506 7.82 -20.16 4.97
N ALA A 507 7.51 -21.25 4.28
CA ALA A 507 8.39 -21.86 3.27
C ALA A 507 8.12 -21.37 1.84
N GLY A 508 7.25 -20.37 1.66
CA GLY A 508 6.82 -19.85 0.37
C GLY A 508 5.84 -20.77 -0.37
N SER A 509 5.41 -20.34 -1.56
CA SER A 509 4.39 -21.02 -2.36
C SER A 509 4.96 -22.16 -3.21
N ALA A 510 4.15 -23.23 -3.40
CA ALA A 510 4.46 -24.33 -4.30
C ALA A 510 4.51 -23.84 -5.76
N ARG A 511 5.49 -24.33 -6.55
CA ARG A 511 5.66 -23.93 -7.96
C ARG A 511 6.21 -25.05 -8.83
N SER A 512 6.05 -24.90 -10.14
CA SER A 512 6.60 -25.82 -11.13
C SER A 512 7.81 -25.18 -11.84
N VAL A 513 8.85 -25.99 -12.09
CA VAL A 513 10.06 -25.60 -12.79
C VAL A 513 10.44 -26.64 -13.83
N THR A 514 11.38 -26.31 -14.73
CA THR A 514 11.98 -27.30 -15.64
C THR A 514 13.21 -27.93 -15.02
N VAL A 515 13.49 -29.19 -15.38
CA VAL A 515 14.74 -29.86 -14.99
C VAL A 515 15.95 -29.01 -15.41
N SER A 516 16.98 -29.01 -14.60
CA SER A 516 18.20 -28.19 -14.68
C SER A 516 18.01 -26.71 -14.31
N THR A 517 16.84 -26.30 -13.78
CA THR A 517 16.63 -24.96 -13.26
C THR A 517 17.22 -24.85 -11.85
N THR A 518 17.89 -23.74 -11.57
CA THR A 518 18.23 -23.34 -10.19
C THR A 518 16.98 -22.79 -9.52
N VAL A 519 16.60 -23.37 -8.41
CA VAL A 519 15.45 -23.00 -7.58
C VAL A 519 15.97 -22.26 -6.37
N THR A 520 15.47 -21.04 -6.15
CA THR A 520 15.66 -20.31 -4.88
C THR A 520 14.41 -20.53 -4.02
N LEU A 521 14.56 -21.05 -2.82
CA LEU A 521 13.49 -21.14 -1.82
C LEU A 521 13.35 -19.79 -1.12
N ASP A 522 12.21 -19.53 -0.56
CA ASP A 522 11.93 -18.26 0.09
C ASP A 522 11.29 -18.47 1.47
N GLY A 523 12.05 -18.18 2.51
CA GLY A 523 11.64 -18.25 3.91
C GLY A 523 11.50 -16.88 4.57
N ARG A 524 11.62 -15.79 3.81
CA ARG A 524 11.63 -14.42 4.35
C ARG A 524 10.34 -14.01 5.04
N ALA A 525 9.22 -14.60 4.65
CA ALA A 525 7.94 -14.39 5.31
C ALA A 525 7.80 -15.14 6.65
N SER A 526 8.89 -15.75 7.15
CA SER A 526 8.92 -16.30 8.50
C SER A 526 9.18 -15.20 9.52
N SER A 527 8.48 -15.22 10.64
CA SER A 527 8.58 -14.21 11.69
C SER A 527 8.55 -14.84 13.08
N ASP A 528 9.03 -14.11 14.06
CA ASP A 528 8.84 -14.47 15.46
C ASP A 528 7.79 -13.55 16.08
N PRO A 529 6.74 -14.10 16.73
CA PRO A 529 5.69 -13.29 17.32
C PRO A 529 6.14 -12.37 18.47
N ASP A 530 7.33 -12.58 19.01
CA ASP A 530 7.93 -11.78 20.07
C ASP A 530 9.04 -10.85 19.55
N GLY A 531 9.23 -10.82 18.20
CA GLY A 531 10.27 -10.03 17.55
C GLY A 531 11.69 -10.54 17.79
N ASN A 532 11.85 -11.77 18.29
CA ASN A 532 13.17 -12.35 18.50
C ASN A 532 13.87 -12.63 17.16
N PRO A 533 15.20 -12.43 17.09
CA PRO A 533 15.95 -12.80 15.89
C PRO A 533 15.78 -14.30 15.59
N ILE A 534 15.36 -14.61 14.37
CA ILE A 534 15.17 -16.01 13.95
C ILE A 534 16.33 -16.51 13.10
N THR A 535 16.63 -17.79 13.26
CA THR A 535 17.58 -18.54 12.42
C THR A 535 16.85 -19.52 11.53
N PHE A 536 17.41 -19.84 10.37
CA PHE A 536 16.81 -20.69 9.35
C PHE A 536 17.57 -22.01 9.26
N ALA A 537 16.84 -23.12 9.10
CA ALA A 537 17.39 -24.43 8.80
C ALA A 537 16.51 -25.14 7.78
N TRP A 538 17.01 -25.29 6.56
CA TRP A 538 16.30 -25.95 5.48
C TRP A 538 16.81 -27.37 5.27
N THR A 539 15.89 -28.26 4.94
CA THR A 539 16.17 -29.62 4.47
C THR A 539 15.47 -29.86 3.13
N LEU A 540 16.06 -30.71 2.28
CA LEU A 540 15.50 -31.03 0.96
C LEU A 540 15.31 -32.53 0.82
N GLN A 541 14.09 -32.97 0.59
CA GLN A 541 13.78 -34.31 0.15
C GLN A 541 13.59 -34.30 -1.37
N ALA A 542 14.58 -34.83 -2.09
CA ALA A 542 14.59 -34.88 -3.54
C ALA A 542 13.98 -36.20 -4.08
N PRO A 543 13.50 -36.22 -5.34
CA PRO A 543 12.99 -37.44 -5.97
C PRO A 543 14.10 -38.49 -6.15
N VAL A 544 13.71 -39.75 -6.29
CA VAL A 544 14.65 -40.88 -6.48
C VAL A 544 15.53 -40.66 -7.69
N GLY A 545 16.84 -40.78 -7.51
CA GLY A 545 17.84 -40.59 -8.54
C GLY A 545 18.40 -39.15 -8.64
N SER A 546 17.86 -38.22 -7.85
CA SER A 546 18.38 -36.85 -7.75
C SER A 546 19.62 -36.80 -6.85
N THR A 547 20.56 -35.92 -7.21
CA THR A 547 21.74 -35.55 -6.40
C THR A 547 21.66 -34.12 -5.87
N ALA A 548 20.48 -33.48 -6.02
CA ALA A 548 20.27 -32.10 -5.62
C ALA A 548 20.52 -31.90 -4.11
N ALA A 549 21.30 -30.89 -3.79
CA ALA A 549 21.59 -30.48 -2.43
C ALA A 549 21.39 -28.97 -2.29
N LEU A 550 20.98 -28.54 -1.10
CA LEU A 550 20.83 -27.12 -0.78
C LEU A 550 22.18 -26.43 -0.65
N SER A 551 22.30 -25.28 -1.27
CA SER A 551 23.36 -24.29 -1.00
C SER A 551 22.76 -23.18 -0.15
N GLY A 552 23.41 -22.85 0.95
CA GLY A 552 22.91 -21.83 1.88
C GLY A 552 21.75 -22.29 2.78
N ALA A 553 21.70 -23.57 3.18
CA ALA A 553 20.60 -24.15 3.96
C ALA A 553 20.30 -23.44 5.30
N GLY A 554 21.21 -22.58 5.80
CA GLY A 554 21.03 -21.77 7.00
C GLY A 554 20.60 -20.33 6.70
N THR A 555 20.22 -19.98 5.46
CA THR A 555 19.79 -18.64 5.07
C THR A 555 18.28 -18.60 4.81
N SER A 556 17.71 -17.40 4.78
CA SER A 556 16.29 -17.22 4.41
C SER A 556 16.00 -17.63 2.96
N GLN A 557 17.01 -17.61 2.07
CA GLN A 557 16.86 -17.90 0.65
C GLN A 557 17.90 -18.90 0.13
N PRO A 558 17.84 -20.18 0.50
CA PRO A 558 18.75 -21.20 -0.04
C PRO A 558 18.39 -21.57 -1.47
N THR A 559 19.36 -22.13 -2.19
CA THR A 559 19.17 -22.56 -3.57
C THR A 559 19.47 -24.05 -3.74
N PHE A 560 18.86 -24.67 -4.75
CA PHE A 560 19.23 -26.00 -5.25
C PHE A 560 18.98 -26.10 -6.77
N VAL A 561 19.57 -27.08 -7.41
CA VAL A 561 19.30 -27.37 -8.83
C VAL A 561 18.35 -28.56 -8.91
N ALA A 562 17.22 -28.41 -9.59
CA ALA A 562 16.27 -29.48 -9.82
C ALA A 562 16.80 -30.39 -10.96
N ASP A 563 17.64 -31.38 -10.63
CA ASP A 563 18.41 -32.21 -11.59
C ASP A 563 17.60 -33.37 -12.20
N VAL A 564 16.50 -33.77 -11.55
CA VAL A 564 15.63 -34.87 -11.99
C VAL A 564 14.17 -34.42 -11.98
N ALA A 565 13.36 -34.91 -12.91
CA ALA A 565 11.93 -34.67 -12.91
C ALA A 565 11.25 -35.38 -11.71
N GLY A 566 10.41 -34.66 -11.00
CA GLY A 566 9.72 -35.14 -9.81
C GLY A 566 9.46 -34.06 -8.80
N ALA A 567 8.94 -34.44 -7.63
CA ALA A 567 8.64 -33.52 -6.55
C ALA A 567 9.86 -33.39 -5.61
N TYR A 568 10.26 -32.15 -5.33
CA TYR A 568 11.23 -31.78 -4.32
C TYR A 568 10.46 -31.17 -3.16
N THR A 569 10.52 -31.77 -1.98
CA THR A 569 9.91 -31.21 -0.78
C THR A 569 10.99 -30.53 0.05
N ALA A 570 10.91 -29.22 0.17
CA ALA A 570 11.78 -28.44 1.03
C ALA A 570 11.05 -28.19 2.35
N SER A 571 11.68 -28.50 3.48
CA SER A 571 11.17 -28.23 4.82
C SER A 571 12.06 -27.19 5.49
N LEU A 572 11.41 -26.16 6.03
CA LEU A 572 12.01 -25.08 6.78
C LEU A 572 11.73 -25.26 8.26
N THR A 573 12.75 -25.14 9.07
CA THR A 573 12.65 -24.89 10.51
C THR A 573 13.20 -23.50 10.77
N VAL A 574 12.46 -22.66 11.48
CA VAL A 574 12.95 -21.39 12.03
C VAL A 574 13.02 -21.50 13.54
N SER A 575 14.05 -20.91 14.14
CA SER A 575 14.28 -20.96 15.60
C SER A 575 14.68 -19.60 16.13
N ASP A 576 14.10 -19.18 17.24
CA ASP A 576 14.49 -17.99 18.03
C ASP A 576 15.62 -18.30 19.03
N GLY A 577 16.15 -19.55 19.02
CA GLY A 577 17.14 -20.04 19.97
C GLY A 577 16.56 -20.75 21.19
N SER A 578 15.22 -20.73 21.37
CA SER A 578 14.49 -21.36 22.48
C SER A 578 13.36 -22.26 22.00
N LEU A 579 12.65 -21.85 20.98
CA LEU A 579 11.50 -22.54 20.36
C LEU A 579 11.68 -22.60 18.83
N ASP A 580 10.97 -23.53 18.19
CA ASP A 580 11.07 -23.79 16.76
C ASP A 580 9.68 -23.75 16.10
N GLY A 581 9.60 -23.12 14.93
CA GLY A 581 8.47 -23.20 14.00
C GLY A 581 8.84 -23.98 12.73
N THR A 582 7.90 -24.66 12.07
CA THR A 582 8.18 -25.46 10.86
C THR A 582 7.16 -25.26 9.77
N ALA A 583 7.64 -25.22 8.51
CA ALA A 583 6.80 -25.19 7.31
C ALA A 583 7.43 -26.01 6.18
N SER A 584 6.67 -26.35 5.14
CA SER A 584 7.22 -27.05 3.97
C SER A 584 6.59 -26.57 2.67
N VAL A 585 7.38 -26.66 1.58
CA VAL A 585 6.94 -26.31 0.23
C VAL A 585 7.33 -27.39 -0.77
N VAL A 586 6.49 -27.62 -1.79
CA VAL A 586 6.73 -28.60 -2.85
C VAL A 586 7.05 -27.86 -4.16
N ILE A 587 8.21 -28.19 -4.74
CA ILE A 587 8.62 -27.73 -6.06
C ILE A 587 8.54 -28.91 -7.02
N THR A 588 7.76 -28.82 -8.10
CA THR A 588 7.60 -29.88 -9.09
C THR A 588 8.46 -29.62 -10.30
N ALA A 589 9.47 -30.44 -10.55
CA ALA A 589 10.31 -30.35 -11.75
C ALA A 589 9.76 -31.23 -12.88
N SER A 590 9.69 -30.70 -14.09
CA SER A 590 9.29 -31.43 -15.30
C SER A 590 10.35 -31.33 -16.39
N VAL A 591 10.43 -32.35 -17.25
CA VAL A 591 11.28 -32.29 -18.43
C VAL A 591 10.68 -31.32 -19.46
N VAL A 592 11.53 -30.53 -20.11
CA VAL A 592 11.10 -29.76 -21.28
C VAL A 592 10.71 -30.76 -22.37
N PRO A 593 9.49 -30.73 -22.91
CA PRO A 593 9.16 -31.54 -24.08
C PRO A 593 10.17 -31.27 -25.20
N PRO A 594 10.65 -32.29 -25.94
CA PRO A 594 11.50 -32.04 -27.07
C PRO A 594 10.78 -31.10 -28.05
N PRO A 595 11.48 -30.13 -28.65
CA PRO A 595 10.87 -29.27 -29.65
C PRO A 595 10.24 -30.15 -30.74
N PRO A 596 9.09 -29.78 -31.30
CA PRO A 596 8.51 -30.47 -32.43
C PRO A 596 9.58 -30.63 -33.52
N PRO A 597 9.63 -31.77 -34.24
CA PRO A 597 10.61 -31.96 -35.30
C PRO A 597 10.54 -30.78 -36.28
N ALA A 598 11.68 -30.25 -36.63
CA ALA A 598 11.75 -29.08 -37.53
C ALA A 598 11.03 -29.42 -38.85
N ILE A 599 10.08 -28.59 -39.24
CA ILE A 599 9.33 -28.75 -40.46
C ILE A 599 10.30 -28.50 -41.64
N ASP A 600 10.57 -29.54 -42.45
CA ASP A 600 11.35 -29.39 -43.68
C ASP A 600 10.49 -28.66 -44.73
N GLY A 601 10.66 -27.36 -44.81
CA GLY A 601 9.93 -26.50 -45.74
C GLY A 601 10.23 -26.80 -47.22
N ALA A 602 11.42 -27.32 -47.55
CA ALA A 602 11.76 -27.69 -48.91
C ALA A 602 11.07 -28.99 -49.34
N ALA A 603 11.05 -29.99 -48.48
CA ALA A 603 10.30 -31.22 -48.73
C ALA A 603 8.78 -30.94 -48.79
N LEU A 604 8.28 -30.07 -47.94
CA LEU A 604 6.87 -29.70 -47.92
C LEU A 604 6.48 -28.90 -49.20
N TYR A 605 7.35 -28.01 -49.65
CA TYR A 605 7.18 -27.33 -50.95
C TYR A 605 7.11 -28.33 -52.11
N GLY A 606 8.02 -29.30 -52.13
CA GLY A 606 8.05 -30.37 -53.15
C GLY A 606 6.72 -31.14 -53.20
N GLN A 607 6.15 -31.45 -52.04
CA GLN A 607 4.90 -32.22 -51.94
C GLN A 607 3.66 -31.38 -52.28
N LYS A 608 3.61 -30.12 -51.90
CA LYS A 608 2.39 -29.31 -51.93
C LYS A 608 2.35 -28.24 -53.02
N CYS A 609 3.50 -27.72 -53.43
CA CYS A 609 3.59 -26.55 -54.29
C CYS A 609 4.27 -26.83 -55.64
N GLN A 610 5.20 -27.77 -55.70
CA GLN A 610 6.03 -28.03 -56.89
C GLN A 610 5.23 -28.49 -58.12
N GLY A 611 4.13 -29.23 -57.90
CA GLY A 611 3.28 -29.73 -59.00
C GLY A 611 2.67 -28.61 -59.88
N CYS A 612 2.40 -27.43 -59.28
CA CYS A 612 1.82 -26.28 -59.96
C CYS A 612 2.86 -25.18 -60.25
N HIS A 613 3.88 -25.04 -59.39
CA HIS A 613 4.83 -23.95 -59.43
C HIS A 613 6.22 -24.35 -59.96
N GLY A 614 6.46 -25.63 -60.23
CA GLY A 614 7.77 -26.16 -60.67
C GLY A 614 8.78 -26.22 -59.51
N PRO A 615 10.06 -26.53 -59.80
CA PRO A 615 11.11 -26.61 -58.76
C PRO A 615 11.28 -25.29 -58.01
N ILE A 616 11.71 -25.35 -56.75
CA ILE A 616 11.85 -24.20 -55.84
C ILE A 616 12.84 -23.10 -56.33
N ALA A 617 13.62 -23.34 -57.41
CA ALA A 617 14.62 -22.42 -57.98
C ALA A 617 14.01 -21.45 -59.01
N PRO A 618 14.62 -20.40 -59.38
CA PRO A 618 14.61 -18.94 -59.19
C PRO A 618 13.44 -18.15 -59.81
N ILE A 619 12.21 -18.62 -59.79
CA ILE A 619 11.05 -18.05 -60.51
C ILE A 619 10.05 -17.26 -59.61
N PHE A 620 10.30 -17.17 -58.33
CA PHE A 620 9.37 -16.45 -57.47
C PHE A 620 9.67 -14.95 -57.36
N SER A 621 8.65 -14.11 -57.66
CA SER A 621 8.74 -12.66 -57.38
C SER A 621 9.04 -12.41 -55.88
N ARG A 622 9.74 -11.31 -55.56
CA ARG A 622 10.03 -10.95 -54.16
C ARG A 622 8.79 -10.97 -53.26
N ASN A 623 7.62 -10.62 -53.79
CA ASN A 623 6.37 -10.60 -53.04
C ASN A 623 5.80 -12.00 -52.73
N ALA A 624 6.19 -13.04 -53.43
CA ALA A 624 5.75 -14.42 -53.20
C ALA A 624 6.58 -15.17 -52.15
N ARG A 625 7.59 -14.53 -51.54
CA ARG A 625 8.58 -15.15 -50.65
C ARG A 625 8.26 -14.98 -49.16
N THR A 626 7.07 -14.42 -48.80
CA THR A 626 6.67 -14.23 -47.39
C THR A 626 5.53 -15.15 -47.02
N ALA A 627 5.52 -15.65 -45.81
CA ALA A 627 4.46 -16.49 -45.28
C ALA A 627 3.07 -15.82 -45.40
N SER A 628 2.98 -14.53 -45.11
CA SER A 628 1.73 -13.76 -45.19
C SER A 628 1.16 -13.70 -46.60
N ASN A 629 2.02 -13.57 -47.64
CA ASN A 629 1.58 -13.53 -49.02
C ASN A 629 1.17 -14.92 -49.52
N ILE A 630 1.85 -15.98 -49.08
CA ILE A 630 1.46 -17.37 -49.36
C ILE A 630 0.11 -17.65 -48.68
N GLN A 631 -0.07 -17.28 -47.44
CA GLN A 631 -1.33 -17.45 -46.73
C GLN A 631 -2.49 -16.67 -47.37
N ALA A 632 -2.23 -15.44 -47.80
CA ALA A 632 -3.23 -14.63 -48.50
C ALA A 632 -3.64 -15.28 -49.84
N ALA A 633 -2.69 -15.87 -50.58
CA ALA A 633 -2.98 -16.60 -51.80
C ALA A 633 -3.80 -17.89 -51.56
N ILE A 634 -3.52 -18.60 -50.48
CA ILE A 634 -4.29 -19.75 -50.03
C ILE A 634 -5.72 -19.31 -49.68
N ASN A 635 -5.87 -18.30 -48.83
CA ASN A 635 -7.16 -17.81 -48.38
C ASN A 635 -8.05 -17.25 -49.52
N SER A 636 -7.43 -16.62 -50.50
CA SER A 636 -8.14 -16.08 -51.67
C SER A 636 -8.30 -17.11 -52.83
N ASN A 637 -7.89 -18.35 -52.63
CA ASN A 637 -7.87 -19.42 -53.65
C ASN A 637 -7.19 -19.00 -54.94
N LYS A 638 -6.16 -18.17 -54.88
CA LYS A 638 -5.45 -17.65 -56.04
C LYS A 638 -4.74 -18.79 -56.81
N GLY A 639 -5.13 -19.01 -58.07
CA GLY A 639 -4.55 -20.08 -58.88
C GLY A 639 -4.82 -21.50 -58.37
N GLY A 640 -5.87 -21.72 -57.61
CA GLY A 640 -6.24 -23.03 -57.05
C GLY A 640 -5.59 -23.37 -55.69
N MET A 641 -4.89 -22.41 -55.07
CA MET A 641 -4.18 -22.63 -53.81
C MET A 641 -5.09 -22.87 -52.61
N GLY A 642 -6.41 -22.66 -52.72
CA GLY A 642 -7.38 -22.94 -51.65
C GLY A 642 -7.38 -24.41 -51.18
N SER A 643 -6.92 -25.34 -52.03
CA SER A 643 -6.72 -26.75 -51.64
C SER A 643 -5.63 -26.93 -50.57
N LEU A 644 -4.81 -25.93 -50.30
CA LEU A 644 -3.74 -25.90 -49.29
C LEU A 644 -4.19 -25.30 -47.94
N SER A 645 -5.48 -25.05 -47.77
CA SER A 645 -6.06 -24.47 -46.53
C SER A 645 -5.83 -25.29 -45.26
N ALA A 646 -5.44 -26.57 -45.43
CA ALA A 646 -5.08 -27.44 -44.29
C ALA A 646 -3.65 -27.24 -43.79
N LEU A 647 -2.81 -26.43 -44.46
CA LEU A 647 -1.47 -26.11 -43.96
C LEU A 647 -1.54 -25.22 -42.72
N THR A 648 -0.79 -25.60 -41.72
CA THR A 648 -0.62 -24.79 -40.48
C THR A 648 0.24 -23.54 -40.79
N THR A 649 0.11 -22.53 -39.93
CA THR A 649 0.93 -21.30 -40.03
C THR A 649 2.43 -21.62 -40.00
N ALA A 650 2.86 -22.61 -39.21
CA ALA A 650 4.25 -23.05 -39.15
C ALA A 650 4.72 -23.71 -40.43
N GLU A 651 3.88 -24.51 -41.11
CA GLU A 651 4.18 -25.13 -42.39
C GLU A 651 4.27 -24.09 -43.51
N VAL A 652 3.36 -23.10 -43.52
CA VAL A 652 3.41 -21.98 -44.46
C VAL A 652 4.68 -21.14 -44.28
N GLN A 653 5.09 -20.91 -43.01
CA GLN A 653 6.33 -20.22 -42.68
C GLN A 653 7.56 -21.02 -43.18
N ALA A 654 7.60 -22.32 -42.90
CA ALA A 654 8.71 -23.17 -43.36
C ALA A 654 8.84 -23.22 -44.91
N ILE A 655 7.72 -23.27 -45.63
CA ILE A 655 7.69 -23.14 -47.08
C ILE A 655 8.26 -21.79 -47.53
N ALA A 656 7.85 -20.70 -46.91
CA ALA A 656 8.33 -19.36 -47.23
C ALA A 656 9.83 -19.20 -46.97
N ASP A 657 10.35 -19.80 -45.92
CA ASP A 657 11.78 -19.79 -45.57
C ASP A 657 12.61 -20.62 -46.57
N ALA A 658 12.09 -21.78 -46.96
CA ALA A 658 12.73 -22.60 -48.02
C ALA A 658 12.76 -21.88 -49.37
N ILE A 659 11.69 -21.19 -49.77
CA ILE A 659 11.63 -20.37 -50.96
C ILE A 659 12.64 -19.22 -50.88
N ARG A 660 12.78 -18.57 -49.73
CA ARG A 660 13.78 -17.51 -49.53
C ARG A 660 15.21 -18.03 -49.61
N ALA A 661 15.48 -19.15 -48.95
CA ALA A 661 16.80 -19.76 -48.97
C ALA A 661 17.25 -20.17 -50.39
N ALA A 662 16.32 -20.64 -51.21
CA ALA A 662 16.60 -21.00 -52.62
C ALA A 662 16.68 -19.79 -53.57
N ASN A 663 16.29 -18.60 -53.11
CA ASN A 663 16.21 -17.36 -53.89
C ASN A 663 16.73 -16.17 -53.03
N PRO A 664 18.04 -16.10 -52.72
CA PRO A 664 18.62 -15.08 -51.86
C PRO A 664 18.50 -13.64 -52.42
#